data_d825d797f7689a82f289751f764d5c2d
#
_entry.id   d825d797f7689a82f289751f764d5c2d
#
_cell.length_a   1.000
_cell.length_b   1.000
_cell.length_c   1.000
_cell.angle_alpha   90.00
_cell.angle_beta   90.00
_cell.angle_gamma   90.00
#
_symmetry.space_group_name_H-M   'P 1'
#
loop_
_entity.id
_entity.type
_entity.pdbx_description
1 polymer ?
#
loop_
_entity_poly.entity_id
_entity_poly.type
_entity_poly.pdbx_seq_one_letter_code
_entity_poly.pdbx_strand_id
1 'polypeptide(L)'
;MSAQPSNNTAPDLVNIEVDGVAMQVPKGAMIIHATDKARIPVPRFCYHEKLPIAANCRMCLVDVEKAPKPVPACATPVMEGMKIRTRSERALNSQRNVMEFLLINHPLDCPVCDQGGECELQDVAMGYGRSVSRFVERKRVVADEDIGPLIATDMTRCIHCTRCVRFMSEIAGTSELGGIGRGEATEIGTYIGKSIESELGGNIIDVCPVGALTNKPFRFKARAWELIARESIGYHDALGSNLFLHTRRGEVLRTVPRDNEAINENWLSDRDRYSHEGLVASDRATQPMIRGVDGELKPASWEEAIRFVADGLKRVEQAHGGDQIAALVAPMASCEEGFLLAELLRGLGSRNIDHRLRVVDAVDRNAGATFERPLADIEKAGAILLVGSNPRLDQPLLGHRVRKAWKRGATIDAVNPVGFDFHFETRAARVVEPWAMLDELAAIAKAAVDAAGVAAGPEVADWIANAKVEEVHRAMAKRLADASNSVLLFGDFAVQHPAASLLRALARLLAKATNTAFNELASGANGIGLARVGVVPGEGGAGAAQILAQPRKALVTWHAGSQDTLRSKSYDAARSGADFHVYIGAYACNGVKRTAHAVLPIGLVPEIDGTYVNVDGIVQTVAAGAKLPGEARAGWRVLRALGEALGFSQFDFTELTEVRARISDRLATPVPAATDVATPKMPTGLIRIATVPAYKSDAVVRRAAALQATPLAHAPQIALNPADFLAAGLSAGGKARVSDGTDSIELPAVADARVPAGAAWIELGHAETALLAPNGAGLTVTGA
;
A
#
# COMPACT_ATOMS: atom_id res chain seq x y z
N MET A 1 -25.49 -9.92 17.73
CA MET A 1 -25.57 -9.38 19.09
C MET A 1 -25.44 -7.86 18.99
N SER A 2 -26.47 -7.15 19.39
CA SER A 2 -26.63 -5.70 19.24
C SER A 2 -25.55 -4.92 20.00
N ALA A 3 -24.82 -4.07 19.27
CA ALA A 3 -23.94 -3.07 19.87
C ALA A 3 -24.76 -2.00 20.60
N GLN A 4 -24.48 -1.79 21.86
CA GLN A 4 -25.02 -0.64 22.61
C GLN A 4 -24.29 0.64 22.21
N PRO A 5 -24.97 1.80 22.18
CA PRO A 5 -24.34 3.08 21.88
C PRO A 5 -23.38 3.49 23.01
N SER A 6 -22.20 3.94 22.63
CA SER A 6 -21.17 4.42 23.54
C SER A 6 -21.58 5.75 24.19
N ASN A 7 -22.15 5.71 25.37
CA ASN A 7 -22.18 6.84 26.29
C ASN A 7 -20.75 7.05 26.82
N ASN A 8 -20.23 8.25 26.70
CA ASN A 8 -18.91 8.70 27.15
C ASN A 8 -18.88 8.89 28.68
N THR A 9 -19.27 7.84 29.43
CA THR A 9 -19.08 7.77 30.90
C THR A 9 -17.75 7.12 31.18
N ALA A 10 -16.97 7.64 32.11
CA ALA A 10 -15.73 6.99 32.56
C ALA A 10 -15.97 5.50 32.81
N PRO A 11 -15.07 4.62 32.37
CA PRO A 11 -15.31 3.18 32.49
C PRO A 11 -15.51 2.80 33.95
N ASP A 12 -16.60 2.07 34.23
CA ASP A 12 -16.86 1.47 35.55
C ASP A 12 -15.66 0.56 35.89
N LEU A 13 -14.87 0.95 36.90
CA LEU A 13 -13.66 0.24 37.29
C LEU A 13 -13.96 -0.74 38.40
N VAL A 14 -13.35 -1.92 38.34
CA VAL A 14 -13.39 -2.95 39.37
C VAL A 14 -12.01 -3.13 39.99
N ASN A 15 -11.96 -3.41 41.29
CA ASN A 15 -10.74 -3.70 42.03
C ASN A 15 -10.48 -5.19 42.00
N ILE A 16 -9.27 -5.57 41.58
CA ILE A 16 -8.82 -6.97 41.56
C ILE A 16 -7.41 -7.06 42.12
N GLU A 17 -6.99 -8.29 42.41
CA GLU A 17 -5.63 -8.59 42.83
C GLU A 17 -5.06 -9.66 41.89
N VAL A 18 -3.86 -9.43 41.34
CA VAL A 18 -3.13 -10.37 40.49
C VAL A 18 -1.78 -10.65 41.13
N ASP A 19 -1.55 -11.87 41.57
CA ASP A 19 -0.32 -12.32 42.27
C ASP A 19 0.10 -11.43 43.44
N GLY A 20 -0.89 -10.91 44.19
CA GLY A 20 -0.66 -9.97 45.29
C GLY A 20 -0.62 -8.48 44.92
N VAL A 21 -0.68 -8.15 43.63
CA VAL A 21 -0.70 -6.78 43.15
C VAL A 21 -2.15 -6.30 43.01
N ALA A 22 -2.57 -5.35 43.83
CA ALA A 22 -3.88 -4.71 43.70
C ALA A 22 -3.91 -3.76 42.52
N MET A 23 -4.99 -3.79 41.71
CA MET A 23 -5.15 -2.94 40.54
C MET A 23 -6.60 -2.65 40.21
N GLN A 24 -6.82 -1.56 39.47
CA GLN A 24 -8.11 -1.21 38.91
C GLN A 24 -8.12 -1.47 37.41
N VAL A 25 -9.16 -2.12 36.95
CA VAL A 25 -9.36 -2.44 35.53
C VAL A 25 -10.81 -2.20 35.13
N PRO A 26 -11.09 -1.91 33.85
CA PRO A 26 -12.46 -1.74 33.37
C PRO A 26 -13.30 -3.01 33.65
N LYS A 27 -14.51 -2.81 34.12
CA LYS A 27 -15.50 -3.89 34.29
C LYS A 27 -15.74 -4.60 32.97
N GLY A 28 -15.71 -5.92 32.97
CA GLY A 28 -15.86 -6.75 31.76
C GLY A 28 -14.56 -6.96 30.97
N ALA A 29 -13.45 -6.34 31.35
CA ALA A 29 -12.14 -6.70 30.79
C ALA A 29 -11.81 -8.16 31.12
N MET A 30 -11.08 -8.85 30.23
CA MET A 30 -10.63 -10.19 30.50
C MET A 30 -9.43 -10.20 31.46
N ILE A 31 -9.27 -11.28 32.22
CA ILE A 31 -8.12 -11.43 33.13
C ILE A 31 -6.80 -11.18 32.41
N ILE A 32 -6.67 -11.63 31.15
CA ILE A 32 -5.45 -11.48 30.36
C ILE A 32 -5.10 -10.00 30.11
N HIS A 33 -6.09 -9.12 29.94
CA HIS A 33 -5.86 -7.67 29.79
C HIS A 33 -5.30 -7.07 31.10
N ALA A 34 -5.77 -7.56 32.25
CA ALA A 34 -5.25 -7.13 33.54
C ALA A 34 -3.82 -7.60 33.77
N THR A 35 -3.51 -8.87 33.45
CA THR A 35 -2.15 -9.41 33.57
C THR A 35 -1.18 -8.71 32.64
N ASP A 36 -1.56 -8.42 31.40
CA ASP A 36 -0.72 -7.68 30.43
C ASP A 36 -0.46 -6.25 30.91
N LYS A 37 -1.48 -5.54 31.41
CA LYS A 37 -1.32 -4.22 32.04
C LYS A 37 -0.38 -4.24 33.23
N ALA A 38 -0.42 -5.31 34.03
CA ALA A 38 0.49 -5.53 35.17
C ALA A 38 1.88 -6.03 34.77
N ARG A 39 2.12 -6.32 33.49
CA ARG A 39 3.33 -6.97 32.97
C ARG A 39 3.60 -8.33 33.65
N ILE A 40 2.55 -9.04 34.02
CA ILE A 40 2.61 -10.40 34.56
C ILE A 40 2.38 -11.36 33.39
N PRO A 41 3.38 -12.13 32.95
CA PRO A 41 3.27 -13.00 31.79
C PRO A 41 2.35 -14.21 32.08
N VAL A 42 1.34 -14.39 31.21
CA VAL A 42 0.49 -15.57 31.18
C VAL A 42 0.69 -16.24 29.82
N PRO A 43 1.09 -17.54 29.77
CA PRO A 43 1.36 -18.23 28.53
C PRO A 43 0.07 -18.38 27.70
N ARG A 44 0.18 -18.22 26.38
CA ARG A 44 -0.98 -18.23 25.47
C ARG A 44 -0.57 -18.63 24.05
N PHE A 45 -1.52 -19.17 23.26
CA PHE A 45 -1.34 -19.42 21.82
C PHE A 45 -2.52 -18.91 21.01
N CYS A 46 -3.77 -19.27 21.36
CA CYS A 46 -4.92 -18.86 20.55
C CYS A 46 -5.28 -17.38 20.70
N TYR A 47 -4.99 -16.76 21.84
CA TYR A 47 -5.26 -15.35 22.07
C TYR A 47 -4.28 -14.46 21.29
N HIS A 48 -4.83 -13.46 20.61
CA HIS A 48 -4.12 -12.35 20.00
C HIS A 48 -4.94 -11.08 20.23
N GLU A 49 -4.31 -9.97 20.58
CA GLU A 49 -5.01 -8.74 20.99
C GLU A 49 -5.91 -8.15 19.91
N LYS A 50 -5.54 -8.32 18.63
CA LYS A 50 -6.27 -7.82 17.46
C LYS A 50 -7.27 -8.82 16.87
N LEU A 51 -7.40 -10.02 17.45
CA LEU A 51 -8.30 -11.05 16.95
C LEU A 51 -9.37 -11.40 17.98
N PRO A 52 -10.57 -11.82 17.57
CA PRO A 52 -11.60 -12.30 18.48
C PRO A 52 -11.10 -13.43 19.35
N ILE A 53 -11.59 -13.53 20.58
CA ILE A 53 -11.19 -14.56 21.55
C ILE A 53 -11.72 -15.93 21.11
N ALA A 54 -10.85 -16.91 20.93
CA ALA A 54 -11.22 -18.29 20.60
C ALA A 54 -11.31 -19.22 21.84
N ALA A 55 -10.50 -18.98 22.86
CA ALA A 55 -10.45 -19.77 24.11
C ALA A 55 -10.22 -21.28 23.91
N ASN A 56 -9.62 -21.71 22.81
CA ASN A 56 -9.49 -23.15 22.43
C ASN A 56 -8.18 -23.80 22.89
N CYS A 57 -7.04 -23.09 22.94
CA CYS A 57 -5.76 -23.71 23.32
C CYS A 57 -5.62 -24.03 24.81
N ARG A 58 -6.34 -23.34 25.69
CA ARG A 58 -6.32 -23.49 27.15
C ARG A 58 -4.96 -23.28 27.83
N MET A 59 -3.96 -22.74 27.12
CA MET A 59 -2.64 -22.53 27.72
C MET A 59 -2.65 -21.45 28.80
N CYS A 60 -3.54 -20.46 28.72
CA CYS A 60 -3.68 -19.36 29.66
C CYS A 60 -4.49 -19.66 30.93
N LEU A 61 -4.50 -20.90 31.38
CA LEU A 61 -5.20 -21.26 32.62
C LEU A 61 -4.53 -20.64 33.86
N VAL A 62 -5.33 -19.91 34.65
CA VAL A 62 -4.93 -19.29 35.91
C VAL A 62 -5.84 -19.74 37.04
N ASP A 63 -5.37 -19.64 38.27
CA ASP A 63 -6.15 -19.97 39.46
C ASP A 63 -6.83 -18.71 40.00
N VAL A 64 -8.12 -18.80 40.28
CA VAL A 64 -8.93 -17.74 40.85
C VAL A 64 -9.45 -18.23 42.21
N GLU A 65 -9.27 -17.40 43.23
CA GLU A 65 -9.73 -17.75 44.58
C GLU A 65 -11.23 -18.07 44.57
N LYS A 66 -11.60 -19.16 45.24
CA LYS A 66 -12.99 -19.73 45.30
C LYS A 66 -13.50 -20.33 43.97
N ALA A 67 -12.72 -20.32 42.89
CA ALA A 67 -13.14 -21.04 41.70
C ALA A 67 -12.90 -22.56 41.81
N PRO A 68 -13.86 -23.42 41.43
CA PRO A 68 -13.72 -24.86 41.56
C PRO A 68 -12.64 -25.47 40.68
N LYS A 69 -12.25 -24.78 39.59
CA LYS A 69 -11.21 -25.20 38.62
C LYS A 69 -10.50 -23.99 38.04
N PRO A 70 -9.26 -24.15 37.51
CA PRO A 70 -8.56 -23.11 36.81
C PRO A 70 -9.38 -22.59 35.63
N VAL A 71 -9.30 -21.28 35.37
CA VAL A 71 -10.07 -20.60 34.32
C VAL A 71 -9.15 -20.02 33.21
N PRO A 72 -9.60 -19.95 31.96
CA PRO A 72 -8.81 -19.36 30.89
C PRO A 72 -8.78 -17.83 31.02
N ALA A 73 -7.61 -17.26 31.27
CA ALA A 73 -7.43 -15.81 31.43
C ALA A 73 -7.92 -15.01 30.22
N CYS A 74 -7.80 -15.54 29.01
CA CYS A 74 -8.22 -14.84 27.79
C CYS A 74 -9.74 -14.72 27.59
N ALA A 75 -10.53 -15.53 28.30
CA ALA A 75 -12.00 -15.62 28.12
C ALA A 75 -12.80 -15.49 29.43
N THR A 76 -12.14 -15.13 30.52
CA THR A 76 -12.79 -14.95 31.82
C THR A 76 -12.81 -13.46 32.15
N PRO A 77 -14.00 -12.81 32.24
CA PRO A 77 -14.10 -11.42 32.62
C PRO A 77 -13.76 -11.20 34.09
N VAL A 78 -13.17 -10.06 34.41
CA VAL A 78 -12.87 -9.67 35.78
C VAL A 78 -14.13 -9.25 36.54
N MET A 79 -14.15 -9.50 37.85
CA MET A 79 -15.22 -9.11 38.77
C MET A 79 -14.62 -8.42 40.01
N GLU A 80 -15.41 -7.61 40.69
CA GLU A 80 -15.01 -6.90 41.91
C GLU A 80 -14.49 -7.88 42.97
N GLY A 81 -13.34 -7.55 43.54
CA GLY A 81 -12.71 -8.33 44.60
C GLY A 81 -12.06 -9.66 44.11
N MET A 82 -11.95 -9.87 42.79
CA MET A 82 -11.35 -11.11 42.25
C MET A 82 -9.87 -11.17 42.58
N LYS A 83 -9.43 -12.31 43.13
CA LYS A 83 -8.01 -12.60 43.39
C LYS A 83 -7.52 -13.69 42.46
N ILE A 84 -6.52 -13.35 41.66
CA ILE A 84 -5.99 -14.16 40.56
C ILE A 84 -4.55 -14.54 40.88
N ARG A 85 -4.23 -15.84 40.74
CA ARG A 85 -2.88 -16.38 40.92
C ARG A 85 -2.44 -17.05 39.65
N THR A 86 -1.42 -16.47 38.99
CA THR A 86 -0.90 -16.99 37.72
C THR A 86 0.15 -18.07 37.91
N ARG A 87 0.76 -18.15 39.11
CA ARG A 87 1.86 -19.07 39.46
C ARG A 87 1.54 -19.98 40.64
N SER A 88 0.27 -20.18 41.01
CA SER A 88 -0.07 -21.20 41.98
C SER A 88 0.32 -22.59 41.46
N GLU A 89 0.57 -23.55 42.34
CA GLU A 89 0.88 -24.94 41.95
C GLU A 89 -0.20 -25.51 41.02
N ARG A 90 -1.47 -25.17 41.30
CA ARG A 90 -2.62 -25.57 40.50
C ARG A 90 -2.59 -24.98 39.10
N ALA A 91 -2.25 -23.68 38.95
CA ALA A 91 -2.13 -23.03 37.66
C ALA A 91 -0.95 -23.63 36.85
N LEU A 92 0.24 -23.73 37.47
CA LEU A 92 1.42 -24.30 36.82
C LEU A 92 1.23 -25.75 36.38
N ASN A 93 0.60 -26.59 37.21
CA ASN A 93 0.31 -27.96 36.81
C ASN A 93 -0.67 -28.04 35.65
N SER A 94 -1.67 -27.15 35.61
CA SER A 94 -2.61 -27.08 34.50
C SER A 94 -1.91 -26.65 33.20
N GLN A 95 -1.06 -25.65 33.26
CA GLN A 95 -0.27 -25.16 32.12
C GLN A 95 0.70 -26.22 31.59
N ARG A 96 1.37 -26.98 32.49
CA ARG A 96 2.25 -28.10 32.13
C ARG A 96 1.49 -29.23 31.41
N ASN A 97 0.29 -29.55 31.88
CA ASN A 97 -0.52 -30.59 31.27
C ASN A 97 -1.05 -30.16 29.89
N VAL A 98 -1.46 -28.90 29.72
CA VAL A 98 -1.85 -28.35 28.41
C VAL A 98 -0.68 -28.35 27.46
N MET A 99 0.52 -27.93 27.93
CA MET A 99 1.73 -27.92 27.09
C MET A 99 2.07 -29.33 26.60
N GLU A 100 2.04 -30.32 27.48
CA GLU A 100 2.25 -31.74 27.13
C GLU A 100 1.25 -32.21 26.07
N PHE A 101 -0.03 -31.85 26.23
CA PHE A 101 -1.07 -32.17 25.24
C PHE A 101 -0.82 -31.53 23.86
N LEU A 102 -0.39 -30.26 23.80
CA LEU A 102 -0.06 -29.61 22.56
C LEU A 102 1.15 -30.22 21.84
N LEU A 103 2.09 -30.83 22.62
CA LEU A 103 3.29 -31.46 22.09
C LEU A 103 3.10 -32.93 21.65
N ILE A 104 1.98 -33.59 22.02
CA ILE A 104 1.73 -34.99 21.70
C ILE A 104 1.95 -35.29 20.22
N ASN A 105 1.32 -34.54 19.34
CA ASN A 105 1.43 -34.71 17.89
C ASN A 105 2.42 -33.74 17.20
N HIS A 106 3.01 -32.81 17.95
CA HIS A 106 3.97 -31.89 17.36
C HIS A 106 5.25 -32.61 16.93
N PRO A 107 5.72 -32.48 15.68
CA PRO A 107 6.89 -33.20 15.17
C PRO A 107 8.19 -32.65 15.79
N LEU A 108 9.26 -33.46 15.78
CA LEU A 108 10.59 -33.08 16.28
C LEU A 108 11.39 -32.35 15.16
N ASP A 109 10.78 -31.37 14.53
CA ASP A 109 11.28 -30.69 13.34
C ASP A 109 12.08 -29.41 13.62
N CYS A 110 12.28 -29.02 14.88
CA CYS A 110 12.93 -27.73 15.20
C CYS A 110 14.24 -27.49 14.43
N PRO A 111 15.11 -28.47 14.19
CA PRO A 111 16.34 -28.26 13.40
C PRO A 111 16.10 -27.88 11.95
N VAL A 112 14.98 -28.30 11.35
CA VAL A 112 14.61 -28.03 9.95
C VAL A 112 13.43 -27.07 9.80
N CYS A 113 12.83 -26.62 10.90
CA CYS A 113 11.71 -25.69 10.92
C CYS A 113 12.18 -24.25 10.86
N ASP A 114 11.68 -23.47 9.90
CA ASP A 114 12.08 -22.04 9.76
C ASP A 114 11.67 -21.16 10.95
N GLN A 115 10.66 -21.57 11.73
CA GLN A 115 10.27 -20.89 12.96
C GLN A 115 11.25 -21.14 14.12
N GLY A 116 12.22 -22.07 13.98
CA GLY A 116 13.19 -22.40 15.04
C GLY A 116 14.01 -21.18 15.46
N GLY A 117 13.93 -20.81 16.75
CA GLY A 117 14.58 -19.63 17.33
C GLY A 117 13.70 -18.38 17.45
N GLU A 118 12.50 -18.39 16.89
CA GLU A 118 11.46 -17.35 17.05
C GLU A 118 10.07 -17.96 17.25
N CYS A 119 10.00 -19.17 17.81
CA CYS A 119 8.79 -19.99 17.93
C CYS A 119 8.15 -19.82 19.30
N GLU A 120 6.93 -19.26 19.37
CA GLU A 120 6.18 -19.13 20.62
C GLU A 120 6.02 -20.50 21.34
N LEU A 121 5.85 -21.59 20.57
CA LEU A 121 5.70 -22.94 21.16
C LEU A 121 6.99 -23.41 21.84
N GLN A 122 8.18 -23.15 21.26
CA GLN A 122 9.46 -23.47 21.87
C GLN A 122 9.65 -22.71 23.18
N ASP A 123 9.44 -21.40 23.16
CA ASP A 123 9.64 -20.54 24.34
C ASP A 123 8.71 -20.91 25.48
N VAL A 124 7.42 -21.13 25.18
CA VAL A 124 6.45 -21.54 26.18
C VAL A 124 6.70 -22.98 26.66
N ALA A 125 7.16 -23.88 25.79
CA ALA A 125 7.51 -25.24 26.19
C ALA A 125 8.70 -25.28 27.16
N MET A 126 9.70 -24.41 26.92
CA MET A 126 10.85 -24.26 27.82
C MET A 126 10.47 -23.64 29.16
N GLY A 127 9.59 -22.61 29.14
CA GLY A 127 9.19 -21.91 30.36
C GLY A 127 8.16 -22.64 31.24
N TYR A 128 7.26 -23.39 30.61
CA TYR A 128 6.08 -23.97 31.28
C TYR A 128 5.89 -25.47 31.05
N GLY A 129 6.70 -26.10 30.21
CA GLY A 129 6.60 -27.51 29.87
C GLY A 129 7.30 -28.45 30.88
N ARG A 130 7.38 -29.72 30.50
CA ARG A 130 8.17 -30.77 31.18
C ARG A 130 9.39 -31.12 30.36
N SER A 131 10.45 -31.59 30.99
CA SER A 131 11.69 -32.02 30.32
C SER A 131 11.58 -33.42 29.67
N VAL A 132 10.56 -34.19 29.98
CA VAL A 132 10.35 -35.56 29.48
C VAL A 132 8.95 -35.73 28.93
N SER A 133 8.85 -36.30 27.73
CA SER A 133 7.56 -36.72 27.15
C SER A 133 7.17 -38.11 27.67
N ARG A 134 5.90 -38.28 28.02
CA ARG A 134 5.30 -39.57 28.38
C ARG A 134 4.60 -40.26 27.20
N PHE A 135 4.50 -39.56 26.06
CA PHE A 135 3.84 -40.06 24.85
C PHE A 135 4.80 -40.93 24.04
N VAL A 136 4.39 -42.18 23.83
CA VAL A 136 5.17 -43.24 23.16
C VAL A 136 4.51 -43.75 21.87
N GLU A 137 3.33 -43.22 21.54
CA GLU A 137 2.58 -43.64 20.35
C GLU A 137 3.06 -42.85 19.10
N ARG A 138 2.61 -43.31 17.93
CA ARG A 138 2.92 -42.66 16.67
C ARG A 138 2.24 -41.28 16.60
N LYS A 139 3.02 -40.24 16.27
CA LYS A 139 2.49 -38.89 16.03
C LYS A 139 1.68 -38.84 14.76
N ARG A 140 0.65 -37.98 14.75
CA ARG A 140 -0.17 -37.69 13.57
C ARG A 140 0.69 -37.01 12.48
N VAL A 141 0.41 -37.30 11.21
CA VAL A 141 0.98 -36.63 10.05
C VAL A 141 -0.17 -36.04 9.24
N VAL A 142 -0.02 -34.82 8.84
CA VAL A 142 -0.97 -34.06 8.02
C VAL A 142 -0.30 -33.73 6.69
N ALA A 143 -1.05 -33.82 5.59
CA ALA A 143 -0.54 -33.43 4.27
C ALA A 143 -0.33 -31.92 4.19
N ASP A 144 0.69 -31.51 3.46
CA ASP A 144 0.99 -30.10 3.20
C ASP A 144 0.33 -29.69 1.88
N GLU A 145 -0.63 -28.79 1.94
CA GLU A 145 -1.27 -28.22 0.76
C GLU A 145 -0.46 -27.04 0.22
N ASP A 146 -0.37 -26.89 -1.10
CA ASP A 146 0.17 -25.67 -1.70
C ASP A 146 -0.92 -24.59 -1.71
N ILE A 147 -0.77 -23.57 -0.86
CA ILE A 147 -1.71 -22.45 -0.73
C ILE A 147 -1.24 -21.19 -1.46
N GLY A 148 -0.30 -21.34 -2.39
CA GLY A 148 0.18 -20.25 -3.24
C GLY A 148 1.68 -19.97 -3.14
N PRO A 149 2.18 -18.95 -3.86
CA PRO A 149 3.62 -18.67 -3.95
C PRO A 149 4.21 -17.97 -2.73
N LEU A 150 3.40 -17.37 -1.87
CA LEU A 150 3.84 -16.51 -0.78
C LEU A 150 4.06 -17.26 0.54
N ILE A 151 3.26 -18.30 0.80
CA ILE A 151 3.20 -18.96 2.10
C ILE A 151 3.50 -20.45 1.94
N ALA A 152 4.45 -20.94 2.72
CA ALA A 152 4.76 -22.35 2.82
C ALA A 152 3.99 -22.98 3.98
N THR A 153 3.49 -24.18 3.78
CA THR A 153 2.76 -24.98 4.75
C THR A 153 3.60 -26.17 5.25
N ASP A 154 3.51 -26.43 6.54
CA ASP A 154 4.00 -27.65 7.20
C ASP A 154 2.96 -28.02 8.27
N MET A 155 1.81 -28.53 7.83
CA MET A 155 0.59 -28.59 8.65
C MET A 155 0.64 -29.60 9.76
N THR A 156 1.55 -30.56 9.73
CA THR A 156 1.86 -31.45 10.86
C THR A 156 2.29 -30.66 12.12
N ARG A 157 2.88 -29.46 11.96
CA ARG A 157 3.30 -28.55 13.06
C ARG A 157 2.17 -27.74 13.65
N CYS A 158 0.99 -27.73 13.01
CA CYS A 158 -0.16 -26.92 13.42
C CYS A 158 -0.70 -27.36 14.79
N ILE A 159 -0.90 -26.40 15.71
CA ILE A 159 -1.48 -26.61 17.06
C ILE A 159 -2.96 -26.19 17.14
N HIS A 160 -3.63 -26.01 16.02
CA HIS A 160 -5.05 -25.65 15.89
C HIS A 160 -5.48 -24.42 16.71
N CYS A 161 -4.60 -23.42 16.82
CA CYS A 161 -4.91 -22.18 17.54
C CYS A 161 -5.93 -21.29 16.83
N THR A 162 -6.20 -21.52 15.55
CA THR A 162 -7.13 -20.81 14.68
C THR A 162 -6.82 -19.30 14.47
N ARG A 163 -5.64 -18.80 14.85
CA ARG A 163 -5.27 -17.39 14.61
C ARG A 163 -5.33 -17.03 13.13
N CYS A 164 -4.81 -17.88 12.24
CA CYS A 164 -4.81 -17.68 10.79
C CYS A 164 -6.23 -17.61 10.21
N VAL A 165 -7.12 -18.53 10.59
CA VAL A 165 -8.53 -18.54 10.15
C VAL A 165 -9.24 -17.27 10.60
N ARG A 166 -9.07 -16.87 11.87
CA ARG A 166 -9.66 -15.64 12.40
C ARG A 166 -9.07 -14.37 11.79
N PHE A 167 -7.77 -14.38 11.45
CA PHE A 167 -7.17 -13.29 10.70
C PHE A 167 -7.83 -13.13 9.32
N MET A 168 -7.96 -14.23 8.56
CA MET A 168 -8.57 -14.18 7.23
C MET A 168 -10.02 -13.68 7.30
N SER A 169 -10.83 -14.17 8.22
CA SER A 169 -12.24 -13.78 8.34
C SER A 169 -12.43 -12.37 8.91
N GLU A 170 -11.63 -11.98 9.91
CA GLU A 170 -11.87 -10.75 10.67
C GLU A 170 -11.11 -9.54 10.12
N ILE A 171 -9.87 -9.73 9.70
CA ILE A 171 -8.97 -8.67 9.22
C ILE A 171 -9.00 -8.59 7.68
N ALA A 172 -8.62 -9.68 6.99
CA ALA A 172 -8.63 -9.72 5.53
C ALA A 172 -10.04 -9.71 4.93
N GLY A 173 -11.02 -10.27 5.61
CA GLY A 173 -12.41 -10.28 5.17
C GLY A 173 -12.76 -11.40 4.21
N THR A 174 -11.96 -12.47 4.16
CA THR A 174 -12.14 -13.61 3.28
C THR A 174 -12.37 -14.89 4.07
N SER A 175 -12.91 -15.91 3.41
CA SER A 175 -13.07 -17.27 3.96
C SER A 175 -12.17 -18.27 3.24
N GLU A 176 -11.00 -17.83 2.76
CA GLU A 176 -10.07 -18.66 1.98
C GLU A 176 -9.43 -19.76 2.81
N LEU A 177 -9.31 -19.56 4.12
CA LEU A 177 -8.72 -20.52 5.04
C LEU A 177 -9.75 -20.92 6.11
N GLY A 178 -9.85 -22.21 6.39
CA GLY A 178 -10.83 -22.74 7.34
C GLY A 178 -10.39 -24.02 8.02
N GLY A 179 -11.21 -24.50 8.96
CA GLY A 179 -11.04 -25.81 9.57
C GLY A 179 -11.82 -26.87 8.78
N ILE A 180 -11.14 -27.91 8.32
CA ILE A 180 -11.70 -29.01 7.55
C ILE A 180 -11.72 -30.26 8.44
N GLY A 181 -12.73 -31.11 8.30
CA GLY A 181 -12.86 -32.31 9.12
C GLY A 181 -13.36 -32.05 10.53
N ARG A 182 -13.27 -33.08 11.40
CA ARG A 182 -13.69 -32.99 12.81
C ARG A 182 -12.86 -33.89 13.70
N GLY A 183 -12.84 -33.60 15.02
CA GLY A 183 -12.09 -34.38 16.00
C GLY A 183 -10.61 -34.46 15.69
N GLU A 184 -10.05 -35.64 15.68
CA GLU A 184 -8.62 -35.89 15.40
C GLU A 184 -8.25 -35.61 13.95
N ALA A 185 -9.21 -35.65 13.02
CA ALA A 185 -9.02 -35.39 11.61
C ALA A 185 -9.24 -33.90 11.25
N THR A 186 -9.34 -33.01 12.23
CA THR A 186 -9.44 -31.57 11.96
C THR A 186 -8.12 -31.07 11.42
N GLU A 187 -8.16 -30.36 10.30
CA GLU A 187 -7.02 -29.75 9.62
C GLU A 187 -7.34 -28.31 9.27
N ILE A 188 -6.32 -27.45 9.21
CA ILE A 188 -6.46 -26.09 8.70
C ILE A 188 -5.97 -26.11 7.25
N GLY A 189 -6.81 -25.69 6.33
CA GLY A 189 -6.50 -25.71 4.90
C GLY A 189 -7.39 -24.77 4.12
N THR A 190 -7.16 -24.70 2.81
CA THR A 190 -7.98 -23.96 1.86
C THR A 190 -9.09 -24.87 1.29
N TYR A 191 -10.19 -24.25 0.84
CA TYR A 191 -11.25 -25.05 0.20
C TYR A 191 -10.79 -25.50 -1.20
N ILE A 192 -10.72 -26.82 -1.39
CA ILE A 192 -10.37 -27.47 -2.69
C ILE A 192 -9.00 -27.00 -3.24
N GLY A 193 -7.98 -26.86 -2.38
CA GLY A 193 -6.61 -26.54 -2.83
C GLY A 193 -6.47 -25.18 -3.52
N LYS A 194 -7.34 -24.20 -3.22
CA LYS A 194 -7.23 -22.84 -3.73
C LYS A 194 -6.07 -22.10 -3.09
N SER A 195 -5.44 -21.22 -3.85
CA SER A 195 -4.46 -20.27 -3.31
C SER A 195 -5.13 -19.25 -2.40
N ILE A 196 -4.36 -18.70 -1.46
CA ILE A 196 -4.74 -17.47 -0.76
C ILE A 196 -4.49 -16.31 -1.70
N GLU A 197 -5.54 -15.53 -1.97
CA GLU A 197 -5.55 -14.42 -2.92
C GLU A 197 -5.65 -13.05 -2.24
N SER A 198 -5.84 -13.03 -0.91
CA SER A 198 -5.91 -11.78 -0.17
C SER A 198 -4.58 -11.02 -0.22
N GLU A 199 -4.66 -9.71 -0.44
CA GLU A 199 -3.54 -8.76 -0.42
C GLU A 199 -2.89 -8.57 0.96
N LEU A 200 -3.48 -9.18 1.99
CA LEU A 200 -3.01 -9.22 3.38
C LEU A 200 -2.63 -10.65 3.83
N GLY A 201 -2.66 -11.62 2.92
CA GLY A 201 -2.50 -13.04 3.22
C GLY A 201 -1.23 -13.38 3.99
N GLY A 202 -0.12 -12.72 3.69
CA GLY A 202 1.17 -12.95 4.34
C GLY A 202 1.20 -12.72 5.85
N ASN A 203 0.24 -11.97 6.42
CA ASN A 203 0.17 -11.77 7.86
C ASN A 203 -0.18 -13.04 8.66
N ILE A 204 -0.74 -14.08 8.01
CA ILE A 204 -0.97 -15.36 8.70
C ILE A 204 0.32 -16.04 9.14
N ILE A 205 1.46 -15.67 8.54
CA ILE A 205 2.79 -16.12 8.96
C ILE A 205 3.12 -15.55 10.35
N ASP A 206 2.91 -14.25 10.54
CA ASP A 206 3.25 -13.57 11.80
C ASP A 206 2.33 -13.98 12.96
N VAL A 207 1.04 -14.19 12.68
CA VAL A 207 0.10 -14.63 13.71
C VAL A 207 0.19 -16.12 14.03
N CYS A 208 0.87 -16.92 13.18
CA CYS A 208 1.06 -18.34 13.43
C CYS A 208 2.11 -18.54 14.54
N PRO A 209 1.74 -19.13 15.71
CA PRO A 209 2.67 -19.27 16.83
C PRO A 209 3.70 -20.38 16.63
N VAL A 210 3.63 -21.10 15.51
CA VAL A 210 4.47 -22.27 15.20
C VAL A 210 4.88 -22.24 13.72
N GLY A 211 5.82 -23.07 13.31
CA GLY A 211 6.27 -23.17 11.93
C GLY A 211 5.34 -23.95 10.99
N ALA A 212 4.02 -23.88 11.21
CA ALA A 212 3.04 -24.46 10.30
C ALA A 212 2.78 -23.62 9.06
N LEU A 213 2.88 -22.29 9.18
CA LEU A 213 2.79 -21.33 8.10
C LEU A 213 4.04 -20.45 8.15
N THR A 214 4.83 -20.45 7.07
CA THR A 214 6.11 -19.75 6.99
C THR A 214 6.25 -18.98 5.68
N ASN A 215 7.18 -18.03 5.63
CA ASN A 215 7.45 -17.24 4.42
C ASN A 215 8.12 -18.10 3.36
N LYS A 216 7.40 -18.43 2.27
CA LYS A 216 7.88 -19.34 1.22
C LYS A 216 9.14 -18.83 0.50
N PRO A 217 9.24 -17.55 0.10
CA PRO A 217 10.47 -16.99 -0.46
C PRO A 217 11.67 -16.98 0.50
N PHE A 218 11.44 -16.92 1.80
CA PHE A 218 12.50 -16.91 2.82
C PHE A 218 12.93 -18.31 3.26
N ARG A 219 12.13 -19.34 2.98
CA ARG A 219 12.30 -20.70 3.50
C ARG A 219 13.74 -21.20 3.34
N PHE A 220 14.34 -21.65 4.46
CA PHE A 220 15.69 -22.21 4.57
C PHE A 220 16.86 -21.26 4.27
N LYS A 221 16.62 -19.93 4.18
CA LYS A 221 17.68 -18.96 3.89
C LYS A 221 18.54 -18.58 5.09
N ALA A 222 17.92 -18.41 6.26
CA ALA A 222 18.63 -18.02 7.50
C ALA A 222 17.83 -18.40 8.75
N ARG A 223 18.50 -18.38 9.90
CA ARG A 223 17.89 -18.47 11.21
C ARG A 223 17.63 -17.08 11.79
N ALA A 224 16.63 -16.95 12.66
CA ALA A 224 16.25 -15.69 13.26
C ALA A 224 17.43 -14.94 13.93
N TRP A 225 18.30 -15.64 14.66
CA TRP A 225 19.48 -15.05 15.31
C TRP A 225 20.61 -14.64 14.37
N GLU A 226 20.56 -15.01 13.09
CA GLU A 226 21.52 -14.56 12.07
C GLU A 226 21.10 -13.23 11.42
N LEU A 227 19.86 -12.79 11.67
CA LEU A 227 19.27 -11.63 11.05
C LEU A 227 19.46 -10.37 11.89
N ILE A 228 19.74 -9.28 11.22
CA ILE A 228 19.75 -7.94 11.80
C ILE A 228 18.46 -7.25 11.41
N ALA A 229 17.65 -6.86 12.40
CA ALA A 229 16.46 -6.06 12.18
C ALA A 229 16.82 -4.59 12.00
N ARG A 230 16.35 -3.96 10.91
CA ARG A 230 16.50 -2.53 10.63
C ARG A 230 15.13 -1.91 10.43
N GLU A 231 14.85 -0.83 11.14
CA GLU A 231 13.60 -0.08 10.99
C GLU A 231 13.51 0.57 9.62
N SER A 232 12.35 0.44 8.99
CA SER A 232 12.05 1.03 7.69
C SER A 232 10.54 1.27 7.55
N ILE A 233 10.13 1.66 6.35
CA ILE A 233 8.72 1.90 6.00
C ILE A 233 8.36 1.17 4.71
N GLY A 234 7.06 0.91 4.51
CA GLY A 234 6.49 0.56 3.21
C GLY A 234 6.60 1.75 2.27
N TYR A 235 7.08 1.51 1.04
CA TYR A 235 7.35 2.57 0.06
C TYR A 235 6.64 2.36 -1.28
N HIS A 236 5.53 1.61 -1.24
CA HIS A 236 4.73 1.29 -2.42
C HIS A 236 3.38 2.02 -2.46
N ASP A 237 2.98 2.61 -1.33
CA ASP A 237 1.81 3.47 -1.19
C ASP A 237 2.08 4.60 -0.19
N ALA A 238 1.12 5.53 -0.06
CA ALA A 238 1.30 6.74 0.74
C ALA A 238 1.02 6.55 2.24
N LEU A 239 0.76 5.33 2.73
CA LEU A 239 0.50 5.10 4.16
C LEU A 239 1.77 5.13 4.99
N GLY A 240 2.90 4.69 4.42
CA GLY A 240 4.17 4.62 5.14
C GLY A 240 4.15 3.58 6.25
N SER A 241 3.63 2.38 5.97
CA SER A 241 3.54 1.25 6.91
C SER A 241 4.88 0.98 7.59
N ASN A 242 4.89 0.88 8.91
CA ASN A 242 6.12 0.63 9.65
C ASN A 242 6.52 -0.85 9.59
N LEU A 243 7.78 -1.11 9.30
CA LEU A 243 8.30 -2.46 9.12
C LEU A 243 9.76 -2.60 9.57
N PHE A 244 10.19 -3.84 9.78
CA PHE A 244 11.58 -4.20 9.90
C PHE A 244 12.07 -4.90 8.63
N LEU A 245 13.22 -4.47 8.14
CA LEU A 245 14.02 -5.22 7.17
C LEU A 245 14.89 -6.21 7.95
N HIS A 246 14.71 -7.49 7.73
CA HIS A 246 15.59 -8.51 8.27
C HIS A 246 16.71 -8.81 7.29
N THR A 247 17.92 -8.41 7.66
CA THR A 247 19.07 -8.47 6.78
C THR A 247 20.15 -9.42 7.28
N ARG A 248 20.85 -10.06 6.35
CA ARG A 248 22.04 -10.86 6.60
C ARG A 248 23.12 -10.48 5.59
N ARG A 249 24.32 -10.12 6.05
CA ARG A 249 25.45 -9.67 5.21
C ARG A 249 25.14 -8.47 4.30
N GLY A 250 24.12 -7.69 4.66
CA GLY A 250 23.68 -6.51 3.90
C GLY A 250 22.64 -6.80 2.79
N GLU A 251 22.13 -8.01 2.70
CA GLU A 251 21.00 -8.38 1.85
C GLU A 251 19.72 -8.46 2.68
N VAL A 252 18.59 -7.93 2.16
CA VAL A 252 17.28 -8.08 2.76
C VAL A 252 16.74 -9.47 2.41
N LEU A 253 16.52 -10.30 3.42
CA LEU A 253 16.04 -11.65 3.23
C LEU A 253 14.52 -11.79 3.45
N ARG A 254 13.94 -10.97 4.33
CA ARG A 254 12.49 -10.86 4.54
C ARG A 254 12.14 -9.52 5.17
N THR A 255 10.86 -9.17 5.08
CA THR A 255 10.25 -7.99 5.71
C THR A 255 9.19 -8.44 6.70
N VAL A 256 9.15 -7.85 7.88
CA VAL A 256 8.14 -8.16 8.93
C VAL A 256 7.54 -6.86 9.48
N PRO A 257 6.31 -6.88 10.01
CA PRO A 257 5.68 -5.68 10.54
C PRO A 257 6.41 -5.14 11.77
N ARG A 258 6.36 -3.83 11.94
CA ARG A 258 6.71 -3.10 13.15
C ARG A 258 5.47 -2.38 13.65
N ASP A 259 5.12 -2.59 14.90
CA ASP A 259 3.89 -2.09 15.49
C ASP A 259 3.82 -0.56 15.44
N ASN A 260 2.72 -0.04 14.88
CA ASN A 260 2.36 1.37 14.92
C ASN A 260 0.83 1.53 14.83
N GLU A 261 0.19 1.75 15.97
CA GLU A 261 -1.28 1.86 16.04
C GLU A 261 -1.87 2.96 15.16
N ALA A 262 -1.13 4.05 14.97
CA ALA A 262 -1.60 5.18 14.16
C ALA A 262 -1.58 4.87 12.65
N ILE A 263 -0.72 3.97 12.18
CA ILE A 263 -0.50 3.71 10.76
C ILE A 263 -1.00 2.31 10.41
N ASN A 264 -0.20 1.29 10.68
CA ASN A 264 -0.42 -0.09 10.21
C ASN A 264 -0.84 -1.07 11.30
N GLU A 265 -1.09 -0.61 12.53
CA GLU A 265 -1.25 -1.49 13.69
C GLU A 265 -0.04 -2.43 13.78
N ASN A 266 -0.25 -3.72 13.56
CA ASN A 266 0.80 -4.74 13.46
C ASN A 266 0.70 -5.58 12.16
N TRP A 267 0.18 -4.97 11.09
CA TRP A 267 -0.05 -5.63 9.81
C TRP A 267 0.81 -5.05 8.70
N LEU A 268 1.10 -5.84 7.67
CA LEU A 268 1.69 -5.40 6.40
C LEU A 268 0.83 -5.85 5.22
N SER A 269 0.86 -5.07 4.14
CA SER A 269 0.42 -5.56 2.83
C SER A 269 1.41 -6.61 2.30
N ASP A 270 0.94 -7.56 1.50
CA ASP A 270 1.83 -8.53 0.87
C ASP A 270 2.80 -7.85 -0.09
N ARG A 271 2.39 -6.71 -0.67
CA ARG A 271 3.26 -5.85 -1.46
C ARG A 271 4.48 -5.38 -0.67
N ASP A 272 4.29 -4.82 0.52
CA ASP A 272 5.40 -4.39 1.39
C ASP A 272 6.23 -5.55 1.92
N ARG A 273 5.60 -6.71 2.14
CA ARG A 273 6.25 -7.89 2.68
C ARG A 273 7.22 -8.55 1.72
N TYR A 274 6.88 -8.62 0.43
CA TYR A 274 7.63 -9.43 -0.56
C TYR A 274 8.35 -8.61 -1.63
N SER A 275 8.14 -7.30 -1.69
CA SER A 275 8.79 -6.44 -2.68
C SER A 275 10.32 -6.44 -2.61
N HIS A 276 10.90 -6.82 -1.47
CA HIS A 276 12.35 -6.90 -1.29
C HIS A 276 13.05 -7.80 -2.32
N GLU A 277 12.37 -8.77 -2.93
CA GLU A 277 12.93 -9.56 -4.03
C GLU A 277 13.32 -8.70 -5.23
N GLY A 278 12.65 -7.55 -5.45
CA GLY A 278 13.01 -6.60 -6.49
C GLY A 278 14.39 -5.94 -6.27
N LEU A 279 14.92 -5.94 -5.06
CA LEU A 279 16.25 -5.38 -4.76
C LEU A 279 17.39 -6.16 -5.44
N VAL A 280 17.18 -7.45 -5.70
CA VAL A 280 18.19 -8.36 -6.30
C VAL A 280 17.86 -8.73 -7.75
N ALA A 281 17.00 -7.94 -8.42
CA ALA A 281 16.64 -8.17 -9.82
C ALA A 281 17.86 -8.11 -10.75
N SER A 282 17.86 -8.91 -11.82
CA SER A 282 19.00 -9.06 -12.74
C SER A 282 19.31 -7.81 -13.56
N ASP A 283 18.38 -6.87 -13.68
CA ASP A 283 18.56 -5.62 -14.42
C ASP A 283 18.91 -4.43 -13.49
N ARG A 284 19.36 -4.70 -12.24
CA ARG A 284 19.89 -3.65 -11.36
C ARG A 284 21.06 -2.92 -12.03
N ALA A 285 21.00 -1.58 -11.96
CA ALA A 285 22.12 -0.73 -12.34
C ALA A 285 23.19 -0.78 -11.24
N THR A 286 24.38 -1.31 -11.55
CA THR A 286 25.44 -1.54 -10.58
C THR A 286 26.67 -0.68 -10.78
N GLN A 287 26.80 0.00 -11.92
CA GLN A 287 27.93 0.88 -12.26
C GLN A 287 27.46 2.03 -13.16
N PRO A 288 28.11 3.22 -13.11
CA PRO A 288 27.81 4.29 -14.02
C PRO A 288 28.10 3.90 -15.47
N MET A 289 27.28 4.39 -16.40
CA MET A 289 27.47 4.15 -17.84
C MET A 289 27.26 5.46 -18.60
N ILE A 290 28.05 5.69 -19.63
CA ILE A 290 27.91 6.81 -20.56
C ILE A 290 27.90 6.33 -22.00
N ARG A 291 27.19 7.07 -22.87
CA ARG A 291 27.11 6.74 -24.29
C ARG A 291 28.32 7.29 -25.03
N GLY A 292 29.08 6.39 -25.64
CA GLY A 292 30.23 6.74 -26.47
C GLY A 292 29.86 7.35 -27.80
N VAL A 293 30.85 7.83 -28.54
CA VAL A 293 30.68 8.37 -29.88
C VAL A 293 30.22 7.32 -30.90
N ASP A 294 30.41 6.05 -30.61
CA ASP A 294 29.92 4.90 -31.38
C ASP A 294 28.44 4.59 -31.12
N GLY A 295 27.79 5.35 -30.26
CA GLY A 295 26.38 5.16 -29.89
C GLY A 295 26.13 4.06 -28.85
N GLU A 296 27.16 3.37 -28.36
CA GLU A 296 27.04 2.33 -27.36
C GLU A 296 27.17 2.85 -25.93
N LEU A 297 26.41 2.28 -25.01
CA LEU A 297 26.46 2.61 -23.59
C LEU A 297 27.57 1.77 -22.93
N LYS A 298 28.59 2.45 -22.39
CA LYS A 298 29.79 1.81 -21.81
C LYS A 298 29.94 2.16 -20.34
N PRO A 299 30.48 1.22 -19.53
CA PRO A 299 30.90 1.53 -18.16
C PRO A 299 31.84 2.73 -18.12
N ALA A 300 31.66 3.56 -17.12
CA ALA A 300 32.50 4.75 -16.85
C ALA A 300 32.77 4.87 -15.35
N SER A 301 33.82 5.59 -14.98
CA SER A 301 34.02 6.00 -13.60
C SER A 301 32.96 7.03 -13.17
N TRP A 302 32.74 7.15 -11.87
CA TRP A 302 31.83 8.17 -11.34
C TRP A 302 32.26 9.59 -11.72
N GLU A 303 33.55 9.87 -11.74
CA GLU A 303 34.07 11.18 -12.11
C GLU A 303 33.76 11.53 -13.58
N GLU A 304 34.01 10.58 -14.48
CA GLU A 304 33.69 10.72 -15.91
C GLU A 304 32.19 10.89 -16.13
N ALA A 305 31.36 10.07 -15.47
CA ALA A 305 29.92 10.13 -15.64
C ALA A 305 29.32 11.44 -15.09
N ILE A 306 29.76 11.93 -13.93
CA ILE A 306 29.30 13.19 -13.35
C ILE A 306 29.68 14.35 -14.26
N ARG A 307 30.92 14.39 -14.75
CA ARG A 307 31.40 15.43 -15.71
C ARG A 307 30.60 15.38 -16.99
N PHE A 308 30.41 14.19 -17.58
CA PHE A 308 29.63 14.00 -18.80
C PHE A 308 28.19 14.53 -18.68
N VAL A 309 27.54 14.25 -17.54
CA VAL A 309 26.18 14.72 -17.26
C VAL A 309 26.14 16.21 -17.05
N ALA A 310 27.05 16.79 -16.27
CA ALA A 310 27.13 18.23 -16.04
C ALA A 310 27.37 19.01 -17.33
N ASP A 311 28.32 18.57 -18.16
CA ASP A 311 28.63 19.19 -19.46
C ASP A 311 27.45 19.06 -20.44
N GLY A 312 26.76 17.92 -20.44
CA GLY A 312 25.58 17.69 -21.26
C GLY A 312 24.42 18.63 -20.91
N LEU A 313 24.14 18.77 -19.61
CA LEU A 313 23.08 19.68 -19.13
C LEU A 313 23.43 21.16 -19.40
N LYS A 314 24.67 21.60 -19.16
CA LYS A 314 25.15 22.96 -19.49
C LYS A 314 25.05 23.24 -20.97
N ARG A 315 25.39 22.28 -21.83
CA ARG A 315 25.30 22.44 -23.30
C ARG A 315 23.85 22.70 -23.72
N VAL A 316 22.88 21.95 -23.18
CA VAL A 316 21.46 22.16 -23.50
C VAL A 316 20.98 23.51 -22.95
N GLU A 317 21.35 23.87 -21.72
CA GLU A 317 21.02 25.16 -21.12
C GLU A 317 21.53 26.34 -22.00
N GLN A 318 22.80 26.30 -22.41
CA GLN A 318 23.41 27.34 -23.24
C GLN A 318 22.82 27.41 -24.63
N ALA A 319 22.47 26.28 -25.26
CA ALA A 319 21.96 26.25 -26.63
C ALA A 319 20.46 26.54 -26.70
N HIS A 320 19.67 26.18 -25.71
CA HIS A 320 18.21 26.17 -25.77
C HIS A 320 17.52 26.89 -24.61
N GLY A 321 18.27 27.22 -23.55
CA GLY A 321 17.74 27.78 -22.30
C GLY A 321 17.28 26.71 -21.31
N GLY A 322 17.17 27.11 -20.04
CA GLY A 322 16.79 26.20 -18.92
C GLY A 322 15.41 25.59 -19.08
N ASP A 323 14.46 26.28 -19.71
CA ASP A 323 13.10 25.75 -19.95
C ASP A 323 13.08 24.52 -20.87
N GLN A 324 14.17 24.22 -21.57
CA GLN A 324 14.31 22.99 -22.36
C GLN A 324 14.91 21.81 -21.57
N ILE A 325 15.06 21.95 -20.26
CA ILE A 325 15.44 20.89 -19.34
C ILE A 325 14.21 20.49 -18.51
N ALA A 326 13.99 19.21 -18.32
CA ALA A 326 12.89 18.69 -17.48
C ALA A 326 13.31 17.47 -16.66
N ALA A 327 12.61 17.25 -15.55
CA ALA A 327 12.74 16.01 -14.77
C ALA A 327 11.40 15.32 -14.48
N LEU A 328 11.41 14.00 -14.60
CA LEU A 328 10.33 13.10 -14.19
C LEU A 328 10.81 12.22 -13.04
N VAL A 329 10.13 12.31 -11.90
CA VAL A 329 10.56 11.70 -10.65
C VAL A 329 9.56 10.63 -10.21
N ALA A 330 10.02 9.40 -9.95
CA ALA A 330 9.15 8.39 -9.35
C ALA A 330 8.81 8.76 -7.89
N PRO A 331 7.56 8.56 -7.45
CA PRO A 331 7.11 9.05 -6.14
C PRO A 331 7.66 8.28 -4.93
N MET A 332 8.63 7.38 -5.14
CA MET A 332 9.39 6.70 -4.08
C MET A 332 10.70 7.43 -3.70
N ALA A 333 11.08 8.49 -4.40
CA ALA A 333 12.26 9.27 -4.06
C ALA A 333 12.13 9.89 -2.66
N SER A 334 13.24 10.02 -1.93
CA SER A 334 13.25 10.68 -0.63
C SER A 334 13.01 12.20 -0.75
N CYS A 335 12.60 12.84 0.33
CA CYS A 335 12.44 14.30 0.36
C CYS A 335 13.76 15.02 0.07
N GLU A 336 14.87 14.49 0.58
CA GLU A 336 16.21 15.05 0.35
C GLU A 336 16.60 14.98 -1.12
N GLU A 337 16.39 13.83 -1.77
CA GLU A 337 16.67 13.65 -3.19
C GLU A 337 15.77 14.55 -4.06
N GLY A 338 14.49 14.60 -3.75
CA GLY A 338 13.53 15.46 -4.43
C GLY A 338 13.91 16.95 -4.33
N PHE A 339 14.24 17.40 -3.11
CA PHE A 339 14.69 18.77 -2.87
C PHE A 339 15.93 19.12 -3.68
N LEU A 340 16.97 18.30 -3.58
CA LEU A 340 18.24 18.55 -4.28
C LEU A 340 18.07 18.54 -5.80
N LEU A 341 17.27 17.63 -6.35
CA LEU A 341 16.98 17.62 -7.78
C LEU A 341 16.22 18.87 -8.23
N ALA A 342 15.23 19.31 -7.44
CA ALA A 342 14.50 20.54 -7.72
C ALA A 342 15.41 21.79 -7.67
N GLU A 343 16.33 21.87 -6.69
CA GLU A 343 17.33 22.96 -6.59
C GLU A 343 18.33 22.92 -7.76
N LEU A 344 18.75 21.72 -8.19
CA LEU A 344 19.63 21.55 -9.35
C LEU A 344 18.99 22.08 -10.64
N LEU A 345 17.73 21.73 -10.88
CA LEU A 345 16.98 22.22 -12.03
C LEU A 345 16.76 23.73 -11.99
N ARG A 346 16.43 24.30 -10.82
CA ARG A 346 16.32 25.76 -10.65
C ARG A 346 17.62 26.48 -10.93
N GLY A 347 18.75 25.89 -10.51
CA GLY A 347 20.09 26.40 -10.82
C GLY A 347 20.39 26.43 -12.33
N LEU A 348 19.81 25.49 -13.10
CA LEU A 348 19.86 25.46 -14.57
C LEU A 348 18.76 26.32 -15.24
N GLY A 349 17.99 27.10 -14.46
CA GLY A 349 16.89 27.91 -14.97
C GLY A 349 15.62 27.14 -15.35
N SER A 350 15.51 25.87 -14.98
CA SER A 350 14.32 25.07 -15.25
C SER A 350 13.33 25.05 -14.07
N ARG A 351 12.03 24.99 -14.43
CA ARG A 351 10.90 24.82 -13.51
C ARG A 351 10.05 23.57 -13.85
N ASN A 352 10.55 22.75 -14.80
CA ASN A 352 9.85 21.59 -15.36
C ASN A 352 10.23 20.32 -14.58
N ILE A 353 9.54 20.08 -13.50
CA ILE A 353 9.75 18.90 -12.65
C ILE A 353 8.42 18.41 -12.11
N ASP A 354 8.18 17.10 -12.13
CA ASP A 354 6.97 16.53 -11.54
C ASP A 354 7.17 15.07 -11.10
N HIS A 355 6.52 14.68 -10.01
CA HIS A 355 6.45 13.30 -9.52
C HIS A 355 5.10 12.64 -9.80
N ARG A 356 4.08 13.39 -10.24
CA ARG A 356 2.72 12.92 -10.51
C ARG A 356 2.63 12.29 -11.89
N LEU A 357 3.36 11.20 -12.12
CA LEU A 357 3.62 10.63 -13.45
C LEU A 357 2.36 10.08 -14.15
N ARG A 358 1.28 9.80 -13.40
CA ARG A 358 0.00 9.26 -13.91
C ARG A 358 -1.14 10.27 -13.83
N VAL A 359 -0.90 11.49 -13.40
CA VAL A 359 -1.93 12.53 -13.30
C VAL A 359 -2.05 13.27 -14.63
N VAL A 360 -3.24 13.26 -15.22
CA VAL A 360 -3.54 13.97 -16.48
C VAL A 360 -3.85 15.44 -16.20
N ASP A 361 -4.76 15.67 -15.26
CA ASP A 361 -5.27 16.99 -14.90
C ASP A 361 -4.71 17.44 -13.55
N ALA A 362 -3.91 18.49 -13.59
CA ALA A 362 -3.28 19.11 -12.43
C ALA A 362 -3.42 20.63 -12.45
N VAL A 363 -4.46 21.17 -13.11
CA VAL A 363 -4.67 22.63 -13.28
C VAL A 363 -4.92 23.33 -11.96
N ASP A 364 -5.56 22.65 -10.99
CA ASP A 364 -5.78 23.11 -9.62
C ASP A 364 -4.52 23.09 -8.73
N ARG A 365 -3.39 22.66 -9.29
CA ARG A 365 -2.09 22.55 -8.59
C ARG A 365 -2.18 21.79 -7.26
N ASN A 366 -3.23 20.98 -7.07
CA ASN A 366 -3.38 20.20 -5.84
C ASN A 366 -2.25 19.19 -5.72
N ALA A 367 -1.46 19.33 -4.66
CA ALA A 367 -0.36 18.43 -4.32
C ALA A 367 0.02 18.63 -2.86
N GLY A 368 0.49 17.58 -2.20
CA GLY A 368 0.98 17.66 -0.82
C GLY A 368 -0.10 17.88 0.25
N ALA A 369 -1.39 17.74 -0.10
CA ALA A 369 -2.49 17.74 0.86
C ALA A 369 -2.46 16.45 1.71
N THR A 370 -2.72 16.60 3.01
CA THR A 370 -2.84 15.50 3.96
C THR A 370 -4.29 15.15 4.22
N PHE A 371 -4.54 14.02 4.82
CA PHE A 371 -5.86 13.64 5.30
C PHE A 371 -6.38 14.65 6.34
N GLU A 372 -7.63 15.08 6.18
CA GLU A 372 -8.33 15.89 7.19
C GLU A 372 -8.80 15.03 8.39
N ARG A 373 -9.11 13.76 8.13
CA ARG A 373 -9.35 12.75 9.16
C ARG A 373 -8.17 11.79 9.18
N PRO A 374 -7.42 11.70 10.30
CA PRO A 374 -6.28 10.80 10.43
C PRO A 374 -6.63 9.35 10.12
N LEU A 375 -5.68 8.60 9.57
CA LEU A 375 -5.84 7.21 9.15
C LEU A 375 -6.43 6.32 10.26
N ALA A 376 -5.93 6.45 11.49
CA ALA A 376 -6.42 5.69 12.64
C ALA A 376 -7.87 6.01 13.02
N ASP A 377 -8.36 7.22 12.70
CA ASP A 377 -9.72 7.64 13.03
C ASP A 377 -10.75 7.26 11.96
N ILE A 378 -10.32 6.83 10.77
CA ILE A 378 -11.22 6.33 9.73
C ILE A 378 -12.06 5.15 10.25
N GLU A 379 -11.48 4.28 11.06
CA GLU A 379 -12.20 3.14 11.66
C GLU A 379 -13.33 3.53 12.62
N LYS A 380 -13.43 4.84 13.02
CA LYS A 380 -14.48 5.40 13.88
C LYS A 380 -15.51 6.19 13.08
N ALA A 381 -15.38 6.24 11.77
CA ALA A 381 -16.34 6.94 10.91
C ALA A 381 -17.73 6.29 10.99
N GLY A 382 -18.79 7.11 10.99
CA GLY A 382 -20.17 6.66 10.91
C GLY A 382 -20.68 6.53 9.48
N ALA A 383 -20.09 7.29 8.54
CA ALA A 383 -20.37 7.19 7.10
C ALA A 383 -19.09 7.43 6.29
N ILE A 384 -18.92 6.67 5.21
CA ILE A 384 -17.79 6.80 4.29
C ILE A 384 -18.32 6.83 2.85
N LEU A 385 -17.86 7.80 2.06
CA LEU A 385 -18.08 7.83 0.60
C LEU A 385 -16.76 7.57 -0.11
N LEU A 386 -16.72 6.51 -0.92
CA LEU A 386 -15.60 6.17 -1.80
C LEU A 386 -15.83 6.81 -3.16
N VAL A 387 -14.92 7.65 -3.64
CA VAL A 387 -14.98 8.29 -4.97
C VAL A 387 -13.78 7.88 -5.78
N GLY A 388 -13.97 7.09 -6.83
CA GLY A 388 -12.88 6.57 -7.65
C GLY A 388 -11.81 5.85 -6.82
N SER A 389 -12.23 5.03 -5.84
CA SER A 389 -11.36 4.44 -4.83
C SER A 389 -11.61 2.94 -4.70
N ASN A 390 -10.52 2.18 -4.76
CA ASN A 390 -10.48 0.78 -4.36
C ASN A 390 -9.47 0.60 -3.22
N PRO A 391 -9.82 1.02 -1.98
CA PRO A 391 -8.85 1.05 -0.88
C PRO A 391 -8.28 -0.33 -0.54
N ARG A 392 -8.98 -1.42 -0.90
CA ARG A 392 -8.49 -2.80 -0.71
C ARG A 392 -7.21 -3.07 -1.50
N LEU A 393 -7.16 -2.71 -2.79
CA LEU A 393 -6.02 -3.02 -3.67
C LEU A 393 -5.04 -1.85 -3.81
N ASP A 394 -5.54 -0.61 -3.78
CA ASP A 394 -4.70 0.57 -3.92
C ASP A 394 -3.83 0.77 -2.67
N GLN A 395 -4.47 0.70 -1.48
CA GLN A 395 -3.83 0.87 -0.17
C GLN A 395 -4.44 -0.11 0.85
N PRO A 396 -3.97 -1.36 0.90
CA PRO A 396 -4.62 -2.46 1.63
C PRO A 396 -4.91 -2.20 3.10
N LEU A 397 -4.02 -1.50 3.81
CA LEU A 397 -4.24 -1.18 5.23
C LEU A 397 -5.25 -0.04 5.43
N LEU A 398 -5.46 0.84 4.46
CA LEU A 398 -6.61 1.75 4.45
C LEU A 398 -7.91 0.95 4.24
N GLY A 399 -7.92 -0.01 3.33
CA GLY A 399 -9.04 -0.94 3.14
C GLY A 399 -9.42 -1.66 4.42
N HIS A 400 -8.43 -2.11 5.19
CA HIS A 400 -8.64 -2.69 6.52
C HIS A 400 -9.32 -1.70 7.50
N ARG A 401 -8.89 -0.42 7.54
CA ARG A 401 -9.52 0.62 8.40
C ARG A 401 -10.97 0.89 7.99
N VAL A 402 -11.26 0.97 6.69
CA VAL A 402 -12.64 1.12 6.17
C VAL A 402 -13.49 -0.11 6.56
N ARG A 403 -12.96 -1.32 6.42
CA ARG A 403 -13.65 -2.53 6.85
C ARG A 403 -13.94 -2.55 8.35
N LYS A 404 -13.01 -2.06 9.21
CA LYS A 404 -13.25 -1.91 10.64
C LYS A 404 -14.40 -0.93 10.94
N ALA A 405 -14.48 0.20 10.21
CA ALA A 405 -15.60 1.13 10.32
C ALA A 405 -16.93 0.42 9.97
N TRP A 406 -16.98 -0.29 8.82
CA TRP A 406 -18.15 -1.06 8.41
C TRP A 406 -18.59 -2.09 9.47
N LYS A 407 -17.65 -2.84 10.04
CA LYS A 407 -17.93 -3.80 11.13
C LYS A 407 -18.47 -3.13 12.40
N ARG A 408 -18.18 -1.87 12.62
CA ARG A 408 -18.73 -1.06 13.73
C ARG A 408 -20.07 -0.42 13.39
N GLY A 409 -20.60 -0.64 12.17
CA GLY A 409 -21.90 -0.16 11.74
C GLY A 409 -21.86 1.09 10.86
N ALA A 410 -20.70 1.52 10.40
CA ALA A 410 -20.60 2.61 9.43
C ALA A 410 -21.34 2.25 8.12
N THR A 411 -22.00 3.23 7.53
CA THR A 411 -22.55 3.11 6.18
C THR A 411 -21.47 3.48 5.16
N ILE A 412 -21.29 2.63 4.15
CA ILE A 412 -20.32 2.88 3.08
C ILE A 412 -21.05 3.01 1.77
N ASP A 413 -20.84 4.13 1.08
CA ASP A 413 -21.34 4.42 -0.26
C ASP A 413 -20.15 4.53 -1.23
N ALA A 414 -20.40 4.32 -2.53
CA ALA A 414 -19.35 4.39 -3.54
C ALA A 414 -19.85 5.02 -4.84
N VAL A 415 -18.98 5.82 -5.48
CA VAL A 415 -19.08 6.28 -6.87
C VAL A 415 -17.80 5.83 -7.57
N ASN A 416 -17.86 4.78 -8.36
CA ASN A 416 -16.69 4.12 -8.94
C ASN A 416 -16.87 3.73 -10.40
N PRO A 417 -15.78 3.60 -11.16
CA PRO A 417 -15.85 3.17 -12.56
C PRO A 417 -16.03 1.66 -12.74
N VAL A 418 -15.82 0.87 -11.70
CA VAL A 418 -15.97 -0.59 -11.68
C VAL A 418 -16.65 -1.01 -10.39
N GLY A 419 -17.45 -2.06 -10.44
CA GLY A 419 -18.01 -2.72 -9.25
C GLY A 419 -16.93 -3.51 -8.51
N PHE A 420 -16.09 -2.83 -7.73
CA PHE A 420 -15.00 -3.44 -6.99
C PHE A 420 -15.50 -4.34 -5.86
N ASP A 421 -14.79 -5.43 -5.61
CA ASP A 421 -14.99 -6.27 -4.44
C ASP A 421 -14.16 -5.72 -3.26
N PHE A 422 -14.83 -5.19 -2.25
CA PHE A 422 -14.21 -4.54 -1.11
C PHE A 422 -14.06 -5.44 0.12
N HIS A 423 -14.60 -6.67 0.11
CA HIS A 423 -14.75 -7.52 1.30
C HIS A 423 -15.57 -6.88 2.43
N PHE A 424 -16.41 -5.90 2.10
CA PHE A 424 -17.48 -5.31 2.93
C PHE A 424 -18.63 -4.86 2.02
N GLU A 425 -19.81 -4.69 2.59
CA GLU A 425 -20.99 -4.28 1.84
C GLU A 425 -21.07 -2.77 1.69
N THR A 426 -21.42 -2.29 0.50
CA THR A 426 -21.77 -0.90 0.26
C THR A 426 -23.29 -0.72 0.37
N ARG A 427 -23.72 0.36 1.02
CA ARG A 427 -25.14 0.70 1.16
C ARG A 427 -25.76 1.17 -0.16
N ALA A 428 -25.01 1.97 -0.91
CA ALA A 428 -25.31 2.35 -2.28
C ALA A 428 -24.01 2.40 -3.10
N ALA A 429 -24.04 1.87 -4.32
CA ALA A 429 -22.92 1.92 -5.25
C ALA A 429 -23.41 2.47 -6.60
N ARG A 430 -22.79 3.56 -7.06
CA ARG A 430 -22.96 4.08 -8.42
C ARG A 430 -21.76 3.63 -9.23
N VAL A 431 -21.98 2.65 -10.10
CA VAL A 431 -20.95 2.12 -11.00
C VAL A 431 -21.23 2.67 -12.38
N VAL A 432 -20.41 3.62 -12.81
CA VAL A 432 -20.65 4.38 -14.03
C VAL A 432 -19.33 4.57 -14.81
N GLU A 433 -19.42 4.83 -16.10
CA GLU A 433 -18.22 5.12 -16.89
C GLU A 433 -17.49 6.39 -16.35
N PRO A 434 -16.17 6.54 -16.57
CA PRO A 434 -15.38 7.59 -15.95
C PRO A 434 -15.96 9.00 -16.01
N TRP A 435 -16.47 9.44 -17.15
CA TRP A 435 -17.00 10.81 -17.32
C TRP A 435 -18.33 11.01 -16.60
N ALA A 436 -19.19 9.98 -16.53
CA ALA A 436 -20.44 10.03 -15.79
C ALA A 436 -20.25 10.12 -14.27
N MET A 437 -19.04 9.85 -13.74
CA MET A 437 -18.73 10.10 -12.33
C MET A 437 -18.86 11.58 -11.95
N LEU A 438 -18.65 12.50 -12.90
CA LEU A 438 -18.87 13.93 -12.68
C LEU A 438 -20.35 14.25 -12.42
N ASP A 439 -21.26 13.67 -13.23
CA ASP A 439 -22.70 13.87 -13.08
C ASP A 439 -23.21 13.27 -11.78
N GLU A 440 -22.76 12.05 -11.44
CA GLU A 440 -23.13 11.39 -10.18
C GLU A 440 -22.70 12.22 -8.96
N LEU A 441 -21.44 12.67 -8.94
CA LEU A 441 -20.93 13.46 -7.83
C LEU A 441 -21.58 14.85 -7.76
N ALA A 442 -21.84 15.50 -8.91
CA ALA A 442 -22.59 16.74 -8.97
C ALA A 442 -24.03 16.58 -8.42
N ALA A 443 -24.70 15.46 -8.71
CA ALA A 443 -26.04 15.18 -8.19
C ALA A 443 -26.04 14.97 -6.66
N ILE A 444 -25.05 14.27 -6.10
CA ILE A 444 -24.90 14.11 -4.65
C ILE A 444 -24.58 15.47 -3.99
N ALA A 445 -23.65 16.23 -4.60
CA ALA A 445 -23.27 17.55 -4.10
C ALA A 445 -24.44 18.53 -4.13
N LYS A 446 -25.25 18.53 -5.22
CA LYS A 446 -26.48 19.34 -5.32
C LYS A 446 -27.46 19.00 -4.20
N ALA A 447 -27.71 17.72 -3.97
CA ALA A 447 -28.61 17.29 -2.89
C ALA A 447 -28.15 17.78 -1.52
N ALA A 448 -26.83 17.76 -1.27
CA ALA A 448 -26.25 18.26 -0.03
C ALA A 448 -26.33 19.80 0.09
N VAL A 449 -25.98 20.50 -1.00
CA VAL A 449 -26.04 21.97 -1.10
C VAL A 449 -27.46 22.50 -0.90
N ASP A 450 -28.45 21.90 -1.56
CA ASP A 450 -29.87 22.27 -1.43
C ASP A 450 -30.37 22.06 0.01
N ALA A 451 -29.92 21.00 0.68
CA ALA A 451 -30.29 20.70 2.07
C ALA A 451 -29.61 21.63 3.10
N ALA A 452 -28.35 21.97 2.88
CA ALA A 452 -27.53 22.75 3.81
C ALA A 452 -27.61 24.27 3.56
N GLY A 453 -28.16 24.72 2.44
CA GLY A 453 -28.19 26.14 2.07
C GLY A 453 -26.79 26.72 1.76
N VAL A 454 -25.83 25.89 1.35
CA VAL A 454 -24.46 26.31 1.01
C VAL A 454 -24.44 26.74 -0.46
N ALA A 455 -23.76 27.85 -0.78
CA ALA A 455 -23.59 28.28 -2.17
C ALA A 455 -22.47 27.49 -2.87
N ALA A 456 -22.71 27.10 -4.12
CA ALA A 456 -21.68 26.55 -5.00
C ALA A 456 -20.75 27.65 -5.48
N GLY A 457 -19.45 27.36 -5.57
CA GLY A 457 -18.46 28.24 -6.18
C GLY A 457 -18.65 28.33 -7.71
N PRO A 458 -18.16 29.40 -8.35
CA PRO A 458 -18.31 29.62 -9.79
C PRO A 458 -17.74 28.48 -10.64
N GLU A 459 -16.70 27.80 -10.15
CA GLU A 459 -16.00 26.71 -10.83
C GLU A 459 -16.85 25.43 -11.01
N VAL A 460 -17.89 25.25 -10.20
CA VAL A 460 -18.82 24.10 -10.25
C VAL A 460 -20.29 24.49 -10.42
N ALA A 461 -20.61 25.78 -10.49
CA ALA A 461 -21.97 26.30 -10.49
C ALA A 461 -22.84 25.70 -11.60
N ASP A 462 -22.35 25.61 -12.83
CA ASP A 462 -23.07 25.05 -13.97
C ASP A 462 -23.35 23.55 -13.78
N TRP A 463 -22.39 22.81 -13.22
CA TRP A 463 -22.57 21.38 -12.92
C TRP A 463 -23.65 21.15 -11.87
N ILE A 464 -23.62 21.95 -10.79
CA ILE A 464 -24.65 21.90 -9.74
C ILE A 464 -26.03 22.30 -10.28
N ALA A 465 -26.10 23.37 -11.09
CA ALA A 465 -27.38 23.82 -11.66
C ALA A 465 -28.03 22.76 -12.55
N ASN A 466 -27.24 22.07 -13.39
CA ASN A 466 -27.73 21.08 -14.35
C ASN A 466 -27.86 19.67 -13.79
N ALA A 467 -27.35 19.39 -12.58
CA ALA A 467 -27.34 18.05 -12.00
C ALA A 467 -28.76 17.51 -11.76
N LYS A 468 -28.97 16.26 -12.15
CA LYS A 468 -30.26 15.52 -11.98
C LYS A 468 -30.22 14.71 -10.69
N VAL A 469 -30.93 15.19 -9.68
CA VAL A 469 -30.91 14.56 -8.35
C VAL A 469 -31.99 13.47 -8.27
N GLU A 470 -31.56 12.24 -8.07
CA GLU A 470 -32.40 11.07 -7.76
C GLU A 470 -32.48 10.84 -6.24
N GLU A 471 -33.36 9.93 -5.79
CA GLU A 471 -33.51 9.59 -4.38
C GLU A 471 -32.22 8.99 -3.78
N VAL A 472 -31.49 8.19 -4.55
CA VAL A 472 -30.22 7.63 -4.11
C VAL A 472 -29.19 8.71 -3.77
N HIS A 473 -29.12 9.80 -4.55
CA HIS A 473 -28.21 10.92 -4.31
C HIS A 473 -28.57 11.66 -3.02
N ARG A 474 -29.89 11.93 -2.78
CA ARG A 474 -30.36 12.51 -1.51
C ARG A 474 -30.03 11.62 -0.33
N ALA A 475 -30.22 10.30 -0.47
CA ALA A 475 -29.90 9.35 0.58
C ALA A 475 -28.42 9.28 0.90
N MET A 476 -27.54 9.34 -0.10
CA MET A 476 -26.08 9.37 0.08
C MET A 476 -25.65 10.66 0.78
N ALA A 477 -26.11 11.82 0.31
CA ALA A 477 -25.83 13.12 0.93
C ALA A 477 -26.31 13.17 2.38
N LYS A 478 -27.53 12.67 2.65
CA LYS A 478 -28.12 12.63 3.99
C LYS A 478 -27.29 11.76 4.95
N ARG A 479 -26.83 10.57 4.52
CA ARG A 479 -25.98 9.69 5.38
C ARG A 479 -24.69 10.37 5.79
N LEU A 480 -24.05 11.11 4.88
CA LEU A 480 -22.84 11.87 5.19
C LEU A 480 -23.13 12.99 6.19
N ALA A 481 -24.23 13.73 6.01
CA ALA A 481 -24.60 14.85 6.87
C ALA A 481 -25.04 14.40 8.27
N ASP A 482 -25.77 13.29 8.37
CA ASP A 482 -26.29 12.78 9.66
C ASP A 482 -25.22 12.10 10.51
N ALA A 483 -24.14 11.64 9.91
CA ALA A 483 -23.08 10.94 10.63
C ALA A 483 -22.20 11.91 11.43
N SER A 484 -21.94 11.58 12.69
CA SER A 484 -21.07 12.40 13.58
C SER A 484 -19.62 12.52 13.08
N ASN A 485 -19.14 11.49 12.37
CA ASN A 485 -17.80 11.40 11.80
C ASN A 485 -17.90 10.83 10.38
N SER A 486 -18.13 11.66 9.39
CA SER A 486 -18.13 11.23 8.00
C SER A 486 -16.80 11.49 7.32
N VAL A 487 -16.46 10.64 6.32
CA VAL A 487 -15.23 10.72 5.54
C VAL A 487 -15.54 10.52 4.07
N LEU A 488 -15.00 11.38 3.21
CA LEU A 488 -14.95 11.18 1.77
C LEU A 488 -13.53 10.76 1.40
N LEU A 489 -13.39 9.55 0.82
CA LEU A 489 -12.12 9.04 0.31
C LEU A 489 -12.05 9.25 -1.20
N PHE A 490 -11.24 10.20 -1.63
CA PHE A 490 -10.95 10.52 -3.02
C PHE A 490 -9.75 9.66 -3.47
N GLY A 491 -10.03 8.58 -4.20
CA GLY A 491 -9.07 7.50 -4.45
C GLY A 491 -8.16 7.71 -5.64
N ASP A 492 -7.29 6.74 -5.88
CA ASP A 492 -6.27 6.78 -6.94
C ASP A 492 -6.88 6.97 -8.33
N PHE A 493 -8.02 6.32 -8.62
CA PHE A 493 -8.70 6.49 -9.90
C PHE A 493 -9.24 7.92 -10.08
N ALA A 494 -9.80 8.52 -9.03
CA ALA A 494 -10.29 9.90 -9.06
C ALA A 494 -9.15 10.91 -9.23
N VAL A 495 -8.00 10.67 -8.58
CA VAL A 495 -6.78 11.49 -8.75
C VAL A 495 -6.23 11.42 -10.17
N GLN A 496 -6.35 10.26 -10.83
CA GLN A 496 -5.90 10.02 -12.21
C GLN A 496 -7.00 10.29 -13.25
N HIS A 497 -8.16 10.80 -12.83
CA HIS A 497 -9.25 11.15 -13.75
C HIS A 497 -8.84 12.32 -14.67
N PRO A 498 -9.20 12.30 -15.98
CA PRO A 498 -8.81 13.38 -16.91
C PRO A 498 -9.45 14.74 -16.60
N ALA A 499 -10.44 14.82 -15.72
CA ALA A 499 -10.98 16.03 -15.12
C ALA A 499 -10.92 15.95 -13.58
N ALA A 500 -9.80 15.54 -13.03
CA ALA A 500 -9.60 15.34 -11.58
C ALA A 500 -9.83 16.63 -10.78
N SER A 501 -9.44 17.77 -11.29
CA SER A 501 -9.65 19.08 -10.64
C SER A 501 -11.13 19.41 -10.47
N LEU A 502 -11.95 19.18 -11.48
CA LEU A 502 -13.41 19.38 -11.41
C LEU A 502 -14.06 18.35 -10.48
N LEU A 503 -13.69 17.07 -10.60
CA LEU A 503 -14.20 16.01 -9.72
C LEU A 503 -13.86 16.29 -8.24
N ARG A 504 -12.66 16.81 -7.99
CA ARG A 504 -12.19 17.24 -6.66
C ARG A 504 -12.96 18.47 -6.14
N ALA A 505 -13.22 19.45 -7.00
CA ALA A 505 -14.00 20.64 -6.63
C ALA A 505 -15.43 20.25 -6.21
N LEU A 506 -16.08 19.35 -6.95
CA LEU A 506 -17.41 18.79 -6.59
C LEU A 506 -17.35 17.99 -5.28
N ALA A 507 -16.31 17.17 -5.08
CA ALA A 507 -16.12 16.41 -3.86
C ALA A 507 -15.90 17.31 -2.63
N ARG A 508 -15.11 18.37 -2.77
CA ARG A 508 -14.88 19.36 -1.70
C ARG A 508 -16.14 20.17 -1.37
N LEU A 509 -16.93 20.52 -2.39
CA LEU A 509 -18.22 21.17 -2.17
C LEU A 509 -19.18 20.25 -1.38
N LEU A 510 -19.26 18.97 -1.76
CA LEU A 510 -20.03 17.96 -1.04
C LEU A 510 -19.56 17.83 0.42
N ALA A 511 -18.25 17.68 0.62
CA ALA A 511 -17.64 17.56 1.94
C ALA A 511 -17.96 18.76 2.83
N LYS A 512 -17.85 19.99 2.28
CA LYS A 512 -18.21 21.23 2.97
C LYS A 512 -19.70 21.28 3.33
N ALA A 513 -20.61 20.92 2.41
CA ALA A 513 -22.05 20.97 2.62
C ALA A 513 -22.53 19.93 3.65
N THR A 514 -21.82 18.84 3.82
CA THR A 514 -22.16 17.75 4.76
C THR A 514 -21.30 17.72 6.01
N ASN A 515 -20.36 18.66 6.17
CA ASN A 515 -19.34 18.66 7.24
C ASN A 515 -18.56 17.35 7.32
N THR A 516 -18.22 16.80 6.14
CA THR A 516 -17.47 15.54 5.95
C THR A 516 -15.98 15.84 5.79
N ALA A 517 -15.10 15.07 6.42
CA ALA A 517 -13.66 15.18 6.21
C ALA A 517 -13.29 14.70 4.80
N PHE A 518 -12.50 15.49 4.08
CA PHE A 518 -12.02 15.18 2.74
C PHE A 518 -10.61 14.57 2.81
N ASN A 519 -10.50 13.29 2.46
CA ASN A 519 -9.24 12.55 2.44
C ASN A 519 -8.89 12.16 1.01
N GLU A 520 -7.83 12.74 0.44
CA GLU A 520 -7.34 12.43 -0.90
C GLU A 520 -6.10 11.54 -0.83
N LEU A 521 -6.07 10.48 -1.63
CA LEU A 521 -4.91 9.60 -1.73
C LEU A 521 -3.79 10.28 -2.53
N ALA A 522 -2.61 10.36 -1.93
CA ALA A 522 -1.43 10.87 -2.60
C ALA A 522 -0.84 9.81 -3.56
N SER A 523 -0.25 10.27 -4.66
CA SER A 523 0.41 9.39 -5.63
C SER A 523 1.67 8.77 -5.05
N GLY A 524 1.68 7.45 -4.87
CA GLY A 524 2.82 6.66 -4.38
C GLY A 524 3.28 7.02 -2.97
N ALA A 525 4.45 6.53 -2.57
CA ALA A 525 4.92 6.54 -1.19
C ALA A 525 5.18 7.93 -0.59
N ASN A 526 5.71 8.86 -1.38
CA ASN A 526 6.20 10.15 -0.89
C ASN A 526 5.62 11.35 -1.66
N GLY A 527 4.46 11.18 -2.27
CA GLY A 527 3.87 12.25 -3.08
C GLY A 527 3.69 13.56 -2.31
N ILE A 528 3.30 13.49 -1.04
CA ILE A 528 3.15 14.66 -0.16
C ILE A 528 4.50 15.31 0.12
N GLY A 529 5.51 14.53 0.53
CA GLY A 529 6.85 15.05 0.82
C GLY A 529 7.50 15.67 -0.40
N LEU A 530 7.44 15.01 -1.55
CA LEU A 530 8.00 15.50 -2.81
C LEU A 530 7.35 16.81 -3.26
N ALA A 531 6.02 16.93 -3.15
CA ALA A 531 5.32 18.17 -3.43
C ALA A 531 5.81 19.32 -2.53
N ARG A 532 5.90 19.08 -1.22
CA ARG A 532 6.33 20.07 -0.23
C ARG A 532 7.79 20.54 -0.42
N VAL A 533 8.66 19.65 -0.90
CA VAL A 533 10.06 20.04 -1.20
C VAL A 533 10.25 20.60 -2.61
N GLY A 534 9.18 20.70 -3.40
CA GLY A 534 9.18 21.40 -4.68
C GLY A 534 9.38 20.54 -5.92
N VAL A 535 9.07 19.24 -5.85
CA VAL A 535 9.02 18.33 -6.99
C VAL A 535 7.64 18.39 -7.66
N VAL A 536 7.23 19.60 -7.95
CA VAL A 536 6.03 19.98 -8.73
C VAL A 536 6.38 21.15 -9.64
N PRO A 537 5.67 21.37 -10.74
CA PRO A 537 5.96 22.49 -11.63
C PRO A 537 5.97 23.82 -10.88
N GLY A 538 7.02 24.61 -11.06
CA GLY A 538 7.05 26.00 -10.63
C GLY A 538 6.12 26.87 -11.49
N GLU A 539 6.01 28.14 -11.16
CA GLU A 539 5.22 29.09 -11.95
C GLU A 539 5.71 29.11 -13.38
N GLY A 540 4.84 28.86 -14.36
CA GLY A 540 5.16 28.73 -15.79
C GLY A 540 5.87 27.43 -16.17
N GLY A 541 6.15 26.53 -15.22
CA GLY A 541 6.78 25.23 -15.49
C GLY A 541 5.80 24.18 -16.00
N ALA A 542 6.31 23.17 -16.69
CA ALA A 542 5.56 22.04 -17.21
C ALA A 542 5.52 20.88 -16.21
N GLY A 543 4.31 20.30 -15.99
CA GLY A 543 4.12 19.06 -15.27
C GLY A 543 4.34 17.81 -16.14
N ALA A 544 4.25 16.61 -15.52
CA ALA A 544 4.54 15.35 -16.18
C ALA A 544 3.73 15.16 -17.48
N ALA A 545 2.44 15.42 -17.46
CA ALA A 545 1.58 15.31 -18.65
C ALA A 545 2.04 16.23 -19.79
N GLN A 546 2.43 17.46 -19.47
CA GLN A 546 2.90 18.45 -20.46
C GLN A 546 4.30 18.10 -20.99
N ILE A 547 5.22 17.62 -20.11
CA ILE A 547 6.56 17.16 -20.51
C ILE A 547 6.46 15.98 -21.47
N LEU A 548 5.52 15.06 -21.24
CA LEU A 548 5.29 13.90 -22.10
C LEU A 548 4.60 14.26 -23.42
N ALA A 549 3.75 15.29 -23.43
CA ALA A 549 3.09 15.77 -24.64
C ALA A 549 4.02 16.66 -25.50
N GLN A 550 4.91 17.41 -24.86
CA GLN A 550 5.86 18.32 -25.48
C GLN A 550 7.28 18.06 -24.95
N PRO A 551 7.99 17.08 -25.53
CA PRO A 551 9.32 16.68 -25.07
C PRO A 551 10.31 17.85 -25.00
N ARG A 552 11.16 17.83 -23.98
CA ARG A 552 12.22 18.84 -23.79
C ARG A 552 13.54 18.34 -24.37
N LYS A 553 14.47 19.28 -24.61
CA LYS A 553 15.80 18.99 -25.18
C LYS A 553 16.70 18.20 -24.22
N ALA A 554 16.56 18.40 -22.91
CA ALA A 554 17.15 17.52 -21.92
C ALA A 554 16.08 16.93 -21.00
N LEU A 555 16.21 15.63 -20.72
CA LEU A 555 15.32 14.91 -19.82
C LEU A 555 16.13 14.16 -18.75
N VAL A 556 15.84 14.45 -17.48
CA VAL A 556 16.33 13.68 -16.33
C VAL A 556 15.19 12.78 -15.85
N THR A 557 15.44 11.50 -15.75
CA THR A 557 14.46 10.54 -15.22
C THR A 557 14.99 9.93 -13.93
N TRP A 558 14.26 10.11 -12.82
CA TRP A 558 14.63 9.64 -11.50
C TRP A 558 13.78 8.43 -11.12
N HIS A 559 14.34 7.24 -11.13
CA HIS A 559 13.66 5.94 -10.95
C HIS A 559 12.45 5.70 -11.88
N ALA A 560 12.10 6.62 -12.74
CA ALA A 560 10.91 6.53 -13.58
C ALA A 560 11.10 5.58 -14.76
N GLY A 561 10.10 4.73 -14.99
CA GLY A 561 10.01 3.82 -16.12
C GLY A 561 8.79 4.12 -17.01
N SER A 562 8.74 3.52 -18.21
CA SER A 562 7.64 3.72 -19.16
C SER A 562 6.28 3.27 -18.62
N GLN A 563 6.25 2.21 -17.81
CA GLN A 563 5.03 1.67 -17.19
C GLN A 563 4.55 2.51 -15.98
N ASP A 564 5.37 3.46 -15.50
CA ASP A 564 5.04 4.34 -14.38
C ASP A 564 4.37 5.64 -14.81
N THR A 565 4.25 5.88 -16.12
CA THR A 565 3.74 7.10 -16.72
C THR A 565 2.36 6.91 -17.35
N LEU A 566 1.74 8.01 -17.75
CA LEU A 566 0.44 8.05 -18.41
C LEU A 566 0.36 7.17 -19.67
N ARG A 567 1.45 7.16 -20.47
CA ARG A 567 1.53 6.42 -21.71
C ARG A 567 3.00 6.10 -22.03
N SER A 568 3.31 4.83 -22.18
CA SER A 568 4.71 4.42 -22.47
C SER A 568 5.25 5.01 -23.76
N LYS A 569 4.44 5.12 -24.83
CA LYS A 569 4.83 5.70 -26.11
C LYS A 569 5.24 7.18 -25.97
N SER A 570 4.47 7.97 -25.23
CA SER A 570 4.82 9.38 -24.97
C SER A 570 6.09 9.51 -24.15
N TYR A 571 6.28 8.64 -23.16
CA TYR A 571 7.51 8.57 -22.37
C TYR A 571 8.71 8.14 -23.24
N ASP A 572 8.55 7.14 -24.10
CA ASP A 572 9.59 6.69 -25.01
C ASP A 572 9.92 7.76 -26.06
N ALA A 573 8.92 8.48 -26.56
CA ALA A 573 9.12 9.62 -27.46
C ALA A 573 9.85 10.77 -26.76
N ALA A 574 9.50 11.09 -25.52
CA ALA A 574 10.19 12.12 -24.75
C ALA A 574 11.67 11.79 -24.50
N ARG A 575 11.99 10.53 -24.21
CA ARG A 575 13.37 10.07 -24.02
C ARG A 575 14.17 10.05 -25.32
N SER A 576 13.57 9.55 -26.39
CA SER A 576 14.24 9.40 -27.70
C SER A 576 14.38 10.71 -28.44
N GLY A 577 13.46 11.66 -28.21
CA GLY A 577 13.47 13.00 -28.82
C GLY A 577 14.31 14.03 -28.06
N ALA A 578 14.77 13.69 -26.85
CA ALA A 578 15.69 14.54 -26.10
C ALA A 578 17.11 14.48 -26.71
N ASP A 579 17.74 15.63 -26.90
CA ASP A 579 19.13 15.72 -27.32
C ASP A 579 20.08 15.20 -26.23
N PHE A 580 19.60 15.18 -24.97
CA PHE A 580 20.33 14.63 -23.84
C PHE A 580 19.40 14.00 -22.81
N HIS A 581 19.45 12.68 -22.64
CA HIS A 581 18.67 11.92 -21.65
C HIS A 581 19.58 11.33 -20.58
N VAL A 582 19.32 11.66 -19.32
CA VAL A 582 20.00 11.10 -18.14
C VAL A 582 19.02 10.24 -17.34
N TYR A 583 19.34 8.99 -17.14
CA TYR A 583 18.62 8.12 -16.22
C TYR A 583 19.40 8.02 -14.91
N ILE A 584 18.79 8.39 -13.82
CA ILE A 584 19.29 8.24 -12.44
C ILE A 584 18.33 7.29 -11.73
N GLY A 585 18.80 6.08 -11.42
CA GLY A 585 17.88 5.10 -10.84
C GLY A 585 18.47 3.71 -10.67
N ALA A 586 17.64 2.82 -10.13
CA ALA A 586 18.05 1.50 -9.69
C ALA A 586 18.07 0.44 -10.81
N TYR A 587 17.37 0.63 -11.95
CA TYR A 587 17.18 -0.40 -12.95
C TYR A 587 17.56 0.05 -14.36
N ALA A 588 18.58 -0.56 -14.94
CA ALA A 588 19.00 -0.31 -16.30
C ALA A 588 18.36 -1.30 -17.30
N CYS A 589 17.01 -1.23 -17.42
CA CYS A 589 16.28 -2.05 -18.37
C CYS A 589 16.63 -1.71 -19.84
N ASN A 590 16.26 -2.60 -20.79
CA ASN A 590 16.55 -2.41 -22.22
C ASN A 590 16.04 -1.06 -22.76
N GLY A 591 14.91 -0.58 -22.30
CA GLY A 591 14.38 0.72 -22.70
C GLY A 591 15.29 1.87 -22.27
N VAL A 592 15.81 1.84 -21.04
CA VAL A 592 16.80 2.82 -20.54
C VAL A 592 18.08 2.73 -21.33
N LYS A 593 18.64 1.52 -21.49
CA LYS A 593 19.92 1.33 -22.25
C LYS A 593 19.84 1.83 -23.68
N ARG A 594 18.69 1.73 -24.32
CA ARG A 594 18.49 2.20 -25.70
C ARG A 594 18.52 3.73 -25.84
N THR A 595 17.96 4.47 -24.88
CA THR A 595 17.73 5.91 -25.00
C THR A 595 18.62 6.78 -24.12
N ALA A 596 19.13 6.27 -23.00
CA ALA A 596 19.92 7.07 -22.07
C ALA A 596 21.30 7.42 -22.65
N HIS A 597 21.72 8.66 -22.50
CA HIS A 597 23.09 9.12 -22.73
C HIS A 597 23.98 8.85 -21.53
N ALA A 598 23.41 8.90 -20.32
CA ALA A 598 24.07 8.48 -19.09
C ALA A 598 23.10 7.68 -18.20
N VAL A 599 23.64 6.67 -17.52
CA VAL A 599 22.98 5.91 -16.47
C VAL A 599 23.78 6.08 -15.19
N LEU A 600 23.17 6.67 -14.15
CA LEU A 600 23.77 6.86 -12.83
C LEU A 600 23.04 5.93 -11.84
N PRO A 601 23.72 4.88 -11.36
CA PRO A 601 23.09 3.91 -10.47
C PRO A 601 22.91 4.47 -9.06
N ILE A 602 21.69 4.44 -8.54
CA ILE A 602 21.39 4.86 -7.18
C ILE A 602 20.62 3.79 -6.40
N GLY A 603 20.65 3.89 -5.07
CA GLY A 603 19.96 2.97 -4.17
C GLY A 603 18.45 3.17 -4.15
N LEU A 604 17.75 2.14 -3.70
CA LEU A 604 16.32 2.13 -3.37
C LEU A 604 16.12 2.37 -1.86
N VAL A 605 14.89 2.62 -1.43
CA VAL A 605 14.54 2.95 -0.03
C VAL A 605 15.21 2.07 1.02
N PRO A 606 15.25 0.73 0.90
CA PRO A 606 15.97 -0.12 1.86
C PRO A 606 17.49 0.05 1.89
N GLU A 607 18.08 0.68 0.87
CA GLU A 607 19.53 0.79 0.66
C GLU A 607 20.09 2.18 1.00
N ILE A 608 19.21 3.15 1.30
CA ILE A 608 19.58 4.56 1.53
C ILE A 608 18.92 5.13 2.78
N ASP A 609 19.52 6.19 3.31
CA ASP A 609 18.88 7.06 4.30
C ASP A 609 17.94 8.03 3.58
N GLY A 610 16.74 8.25 4.13
CA GLY A 610 15.78 9.16 3.52
C GLY A 610 14.66 9.58 4.47
N THR A 611 13.98 10.66 4.10
CA THR A 611 12.79 11.20 4.79
C THR A 611 11.60 11.12 3.86
N TYR A 612 10.45 10.70 4.43
CA TYR A 612 9.18 10.48 3.71
C TYR A 612 8.03 11.10 4.51
N VAL A 613 6.97 11.50 3.82
CA VAL A 613 5.78 12.08 4.46
C VAL A 613 4.55 11.28 4.03
N ASN A 614 3.87 10.69 5.02
CA ASN A 614 2.69 9.87 4.76
C ASN A 614 1.40 10.69 4.58
N VAL A 615 0.26 10.00 4.35
CA VAL A 615 -1.07 10.64 4.14
C VAL A 615 -1.52 11.53 5.30
N ASP A 616 -1.12 11.25 6.53
CA ASP A 616 -1.43 12.06 7.71
C ASP A 616 -0.45 13.24 7.91
N GLY A 617 0.54 13.38 7.02
CA GLY A 617 1.59 14.39 7.15
C GLY A 617 2.68 14.03 8.17
N ILE A 618 2.71 12.77 8.64
CA ILE A 618 3.73 12.30 9.56
C ILE A 618 5.04 12.16 8.80
N VAL A 619 6.07 12.85 9.29
CA VAL A 619 7.44 12.76 8.75
C VAL A 619 8.12 11.51 9.30
N GLN A 620 8.49 10.61 8.42
CA GLN A 620 9.14 9.34 8.75
C GLN A 620 10.56 9.32 8.17
N THR A 621 11.54 9.15 9.05
CA THR A 621 12.95 9.02 8.65
C THR A 621 13.38 7.57 8.71
N VAL A 622 13.99 7.08 7.66
CA VAL A 622 14.55 5.74 7.56
C VAL A 622 16.07 5.80 7.43
N ALA A 623 16.73 4.77 7.93
CA ALA A 623 18.16 4.54 7.73
C ALA A 623 18.38 3.35 6.80
N ALA A 624 19.47 3.37 6.06
CA ALA A 624 19.86 2.27 5.19
C ALA A 624 19.94 0.95 5.96
N GLY A 625 19.20 -0.06 5.53
CA GLY A 625 19.19 -1.40 6.09
C GLY A 625 19.98 -2.40 5.25
N ALA A 626 20.08 -2.18 3.95
CA ALA A 626 20.77 -3.02 2.98
C ALA A 626 21.99 -2.33 2.37
N LYS A 627 22.88 -3.11 1.76
CA LYS A 627 24.01 -2.60 1.00
C LYS A 627 23.60 -2.16 -0.39
N LEU A 628 24.18 -1.07 -0.86
CA LEU A 628 24.08 -0.66 -2.25
C LEU A 628 24.72 -1.71 -3.18
N PRO A 629 24.13 -2.00 -4.33
CA PRO A 629 24.68 -2.97 -5.29
C PRO A 629 25.84 -2.37 -6.10
N GLY A 630 26.94 -3.11 -6.20
CA GLY A 630 28.10 -2.69 -6.98
C GLY A 630 28.66 -1.33 -6.58
N GLU A 631 28.74 -0.41 -7.54
CA GLU A 631 29.21 0.97 -7.35
C GLU A 631 28.07 1.99 -7.17
N ALA A 632 26.80 1.53 -7.03
CA ALA A 632 25.65 2.41 -6.81
C ALA A 632 25.89 3.32 -5.58
N ARG A 633 25.34 4.52 -5.60
CA ARG A 633 25.45 5.51 -4.53
C ARG A 633 24.08 5.93 -4.00
N ALA A 634 24.02 6.51 -2.82
CA ALA A 634 22.84 7.23 -2.36
C ALA A 634 22.59 8.42 -3.30
N GLY A 635 21.35 8.62 -3.71
CA GLY A 635 20.98 9.61 -4.72
C GLY A 635 21.38 11.04 -4.33
N TRP A 636 21.26 11.41 -3.04
CA TRP A 636 21.68 12.72 -2.55
C TRP A 636 23.18 12.99 -2.78
N ARG A 637 24.04 11.95 -2.70
CA ARG A 637 25.50 12.08 -2.98
C ARG A 637 25.76 12.32 -4.46
N VAL A 638 24.97 11.69 -5.33
CA VAL A 638 25.04 11.89 -6.78
C VAL A 638 24.60 13.33 -7.15
N LEU A 639 23.50 13.81 -6.55
CA LEU A 639 23.04 15.19 -6.77
C LEU A 639 24.01 16.24 -6.23
N ARG A 640 24.62 15.98 -5.06
CA ARG A 640 25.70 16.84 -4.54
C ARG A 640 26.85 16.96 -5.53
N ALA A 641 27.36 15.83 -6.04
CA ALA A 641 28.47 15.83 -6.99
C ALA A 641 28.13 16.50 -8.32
N LEU A 642 26.88 16.33 -8.80
CA LEU A 642 26.39 17.05 -10.00
C LEU A 642 26.30 18.56 -9.76
N GLY A 643 25.77 18.98 -8.61
CA GLY A 643 25.70 20.39 -8.24
C GLY A 643 27.07 21.05 -8.14
N GLU A 644 28.05 20.36 -7.55
CA GLU A 644 29.44 20.78 -7.49
C GLU A 644 30.05 20.92 -8.90
N ALA A 645 29.88 19.92 -9.78
CA ALA A 645 30.36 19.94 -11.16
C ALA A 645 29.70 21.04 -12.02
N LEU A 646 28.45 21.41 -11.69
CA LEU A 646 27.74 22.53 -12.31
C LEU A 646 28.18 23.89 -11.74
N GLY A 647 28.91 23.92 -10.63
CA GLY A 647 29.39 25.14 -9.98
C GLY A 647 28.34 25.80 -9.06
N PHE A 648 27.38 25.06 -8.55
CA PHE A 648 26.31 25.57 -7.70
C PHE A 648 26.72 25.56 -6.22
N SER A 649 26.89 26.72 -5.59
CA SER A 649 27.34 26.88 -4.20
C SER A 649 26.36 26.28 -3.16
N GLN A 650 25.06 26.18 -3.48
CA GLN A 650 24.07 25.55 -2.60
C GLN A 650 24.26 24.04 -2.43
N PHE A 651 25.17 23.42 -3.19
CA PHE A 651 25.52 22.00 -3.05
C PHE A 651 26.82 21.77 -2.23
N ASP A 652 27.36 22.83 -1.64
CA ASP A 652 28.50 22.76 -0.72
C ASP A 652 28.03 22.33 0.68
N PHE A 653 27.75 21.03 0.85
CA PHE A 653 27.41 20.36 2.10
C PHE A 653 28.05 18.97 2.13
N THR A 654 28.31 18.42 3.31
CA THR A 654 28.96 17.12 3.47
C THR A 654 28.05 16.05 4.04
N GLU A 655 27.06 16.44 4.84
CA GLU A 655 26.19 15.54 5.58
C GLU A 655 24.72 15.69 5.17
N LEU A 656 23.97 14.58 5.18
CA LEU A 656 22.55 14.58 4.87
C LEU A 656 21.72 15.38 5.88
N THR A 657 22.20 15.50 7.12
CA THR A 657 21.59 16.32 8.17
C THR A 657 21.49 17.79 7.81
N GLU A 658 22.43 18.33 7.04
CA GLU A 658 22.40 19.72 6.54
C GLU A 658 21.26 19.92 5.52
N VAL A 659 21.03 18.92 4.67
CA VAL A 659 19.90 18.92 3.72
C VAL A 659 18.58 18.83 4.48
N ARG A 660 18.48 17.95 5.47
CA ARG A 660 17.31 17.80 6.33
C ARG A 660 16.94 19.09 7.06
N ALA A 661 17.94 19.82 7.55
CA ALA A 661 17.72 21.13 8.17
C ALA A 661 17.11 22.16 7.18
N ARG A 662 17.52 22.12 5.90
CA ARG A 662 16.98 23.04 4.86
C ARG A 662 15.54 22.73 4.46
N ILE A 663 15.09 21.47 4.60
CA ILE A 663 13.74 21.05 4.18
C ILE A 663 12.74 21.01 5.33
N SER A 664 13.17 21.10 6.60
CA SER A 664 12.31 20.92 7.79
C SER A 664 11.06 21.80 7.75
N ASP A 665 11.19 23.09 7.49
CA ASP A 665 10.09 24.04 7.45
C ASP A 665 9.17 23.80 6.23
N ARG A 666 9.74 23.36 5.10
CA ARG A 666 8.97 22.99 3.90
C ARG A 666 8.10 21.78 4.17
N LEU A 667 8.62 20.78 4.86
CA LEU A 667 7.85 19.56 5.20
C LEU A 667 6.67 19.85 6.13
N ALA A 668 6.74 20.86 6.95
CA ALA A 668 5.66 21.29 7.85
C ALA A 668 4.58 22.13 7.12
N THR A 669 4.88 22.66 5.92
CA THR A 669 4.01 23.63 5.25
C THR A 669 3.23 22.98 4.10
N PRO A 670 1.88 22.99 4.12
CA PRO A 670 1.07 22.51 3.01
C PRO A 670 1.34 23.32 1.72
N VAL A 671 1.27 22.64 0.57
CA VAL A 671 1.34 23.31 -0.73
C VAL A 671 -0.01 23.97 -1.03
N PRO A 672 -0.06 25.27 -1.35
CA PRO A 672 -1.31 25.94 -1.71
C PRO A 672 -1.90 25.33 -3.00
N ALA A 673 -3.18 24.92 -2.95
CA ALA A 673 -3.94 24.53 -4.14
C ALA A 673 -4.57 25.76 -4.82
N ALA A 674 -4.77 25.69 -6.13
CA ALA A 674 -5.56 26.65 -6.88
C ALA A 674 -7.02 26.19 -6.97
N THR A 675 -7.91 27.10 -7.38
CA THR A 675 -9.34 26.82 -7.60
C THR A 675 -9.68 26.56 -9.07
N ASP A 676 -8.66 26.55 -9.95
CA ASP A 676 -8.85 26.29 -11.37
C ASP A 676 -9.35 24.86 -11.60
N VAL A 677 -10.27 24.68 -12.54
CA VAL A 677 -10.80 23.38 -12.93
C VAL A 677 -10.64 23.15 -14.43
N ALA A 678 -10.38 21.91 -14.82
CA ALA A 678 -10.33 21.53 -16.23
C ALA A 678 -11.72 21.64 -16.88
N THR A 679 -11.76 22.06 -18.13
CA THR A 679 -12.95 21.94 -18.96
C THR A 679 -13.01 20.53 -19.57
N PRO A 680 -14.00 19.67 -19.21
CA PRO A 680 -14.07 18.33 -19.73
C PRO A 680 -14.25 18.30 -21.24
N LYS A 681 -13.52 17.42 -21.92
CA LYS A 681 -13.71 17.11 -23.32
C LYS A 681 -13.99 15.62 -23.44
N MET A 682 -15.26 15.27 -23.51
CA MET A 682 -15.69 13.89 -23.60
C MET A 682 -15.29 13.25 -24.94
N PRO A 683 -14.56 12.14 -24.95
CA PRO A 683 -14.23 11.43 -26.17
C PRO A 683 -15.41 10.60 -26.66
N THR A 684 -15.30 10.07 -27.89
CA THR A 684 -16.25 9.11 -28.47
C THR A 684 -15.72 7.68 -28.36
N GLY A 685 -16.61 6.68 -28.41
CA GLY A 685 -16.25 5.27 -28.31
C GLY A 685 -16.43 4.71 -26.90
N LEU A 686 -15.90 3.52 -26.63
CA LEU A 686 -15.86 2.94 -25.29
C LEU A 686 -14.83 3.66 -24.43
N ILE A 687 -15.23 4.08 -23.26
CA ILE A 687 -14.34 4.86 -22.37
C ILE A 687 -13.40 3.94 -21.60
N ARG A 688 -12.09 4.20 -21.70
CA ARG A 688 -11.08 3.43 -20.98
C ARG A 688 -11.18 3.64 -19.47
N ILE A 689 -11.29 2.54 -18.72
CA ILE A 689 -11.05 2.48 -17.28
C ILE A 689 -9.65 1.92 -17.09
N ALA A 690 -8.74 2.69 -16.52
CA ALA A 690 -7.32 2.35 -16.41
C ALA A 690 -6.89 2.34 -14.92
N THR A 691 -7.22 1.27 -14.21
CA THR A 691 -6.73 1.02 -12.85
C THR A 691 -5.31 0.46 -12.85
N VAL A 692 -4.62 0.53 -11.72
CA VAL A 692 -3.28 -0.04 -11.56
C VAL A 692 -3.39 -1.29 -10.70
N PRO A 693 -3.02 -2.49 -11.20
CA PRO A 693 -3.01 -3.71 -10.39
C PRO A 693 -2.10 -3.58 -9.17
N ALA A 694 -2.50 -4.16 -8.05
CA ALA A 694 -1.78 -4.06 -6.77
C ALA A 694 -0.28 -4.42 -6.89
N TYR A 695 0.04 -5.44 -7.69
CA TYR A 695 1.42 -5.92 -7.88
C TYR A 695 2.10 -5.42 -9.17
N LYS A 696 1.53 -4.36 -9.79
CA LYS A 696 2.13 -3.64 -10.92
C LYS A 696 2.38 -2.15 -10.60
N SER A 697 2.22 -1.74 -9.34
CA SER A 697 2.23 -0.34 -8.89
C SER A 697 3.52 0.41 -9.28
N ASP A 698 4.68 -0.22 -9.12
CA ASP A 698 5.99 0.40 -9.36
C ASP A 698 7.05 -0.60 -9.87
N ALA A 699 8.23 -0.09 -10.17
CA ALA A 699 9.32 -0.86 -10.77
C ALA A 699 9.88 -1.95 -9.85
N VAL A 700 9.82 -1.77 -8.52
CA VAL A 700 10.34 -2.75 -7.55
C VAL A 700 9.38 -3.92 -7.43
N VAL A 701 8.09 -3.63 -7.23
CA VAL A 701 7.02 -4.63 -7.09
C VAL A 701 6.91 -5.49 -8.35
N ARG A 702 7.03 -4.89 -9.55
CA ARG A 702 7.03 -5.65 -10.81
C ARG A 702 8.18 -6.64 -10.96
N ARG A 703 9.23 -6.54 -10.14
CA ARG A 703 10.40 -7.44 -10.11
C ARG A 703 10.39 -8.43 -8.95
N ALA A 704 9.41 -8.37 -8.07
CA ALA A 704 9.25 -9.33 -6.98
C ALA A 704 8.61 -10.62 -7.49
N ALA A 705 9.42 -11.66 -7.71
CA ALA A 705 9.01 -12.89 -8.39
C ALA A 705 7.84 -13.59 -7.69
N ALA A 706 7.85 -13.66 -6.37
CA ALA A 706 6.77 -14.28 -5.60
C ALA A 706 5.44 -13.54 -5.78
N LEU A 707 5.44 -12.19 -5.78
CA LEU A 707 4.24 -11.40 -6.04
C LEU A 707 3.74 -11.60 -7.48
N GLN A 708 4.65 -11.66 -8.46
CA GLN A 708 4.29 -11.86 -9.86
C GLN A 708 3.72 -13.27 -10.16
N ALA A 709 3.93 -14.24 -9.27
CA ALA A 709 3.36 -15.58 -9.36
C ALA A 709 1.96 -15.72 -8.74
N THR A 710 1.43 -14.65 -8.10
CA THR A 710 0.10 -14.67 -7.48
C THR A 710 -1.00 -14.39 -8.52
N PRO A 711 -2.26 -14.83 -8.27
CA PRO A 711 -3.40 -14.48 -9.12
C PRO A 711 -3.65 -12.97 -9.25
N LEU A 712 -3.29 -12.16 -8.25
CA LEU A 712 -3.40 -10.69 -8.30
C LEU A 712 -2.44 -10.02 -9.29
N ALA A 713 -1.44 -10.75 -9.80
CA ALA A 713 -0.52 -10.29 -10.84
C ALA A 713 -0.87 -10.86 -12.23
N HIS A 714 -2.16 -11.03 -12.50
CA HIS A 714 -2.66 -11.62 -13.74
C HIS A 714 -2.13 -10.93 -15.02
N ALA A 715 -2.22 -11.66 -16.15
CA ALA A 715 -1.88 -11.12 -17.45
C ALA A 715 -2.85 -10.01 -17.90
N PRO A 716 -2.41 -9.09 -18.78
CA PRO A 716 -3.27 -8.02 -19.27
C PRO A 716 -4.47 -8.59 -20.06
N GLN A 717 -5.64 -8.01 -19.85
CA GLN A 717 -6.88 -8.35 -20.53
C GLN A 717 -7.76 -7.12 -20.70
N ILE A 718 -8.77 -7.22 -21.54
CA ILE A 718 -9.85 -6.25 -21.63
C ILE A 718 -11.13 -6.87 -21.05
N ALA A 719 -11.75 -6.18 -20.09
CA ALA A 719 -13.05 -6.53 -19.57
C ALA A 719 -14.10 -5.53 -20.07
N LEU A 720 -15.22 -6.04 -20.54
CA LEU A 720 -16.34 -5.28 -21.08
C LEU A 720 -17.65 -5.69 -20.42
N ASN A 721 -18.57 -4.74 -20.34
CA ASN A 721 -19.97 -5.10 -20.03
C ASN A 721 -20.46 -6.19 -21.00
N PRO A 722 -21.26 -7.17 -20.54
CA PRO A 722 -21.76 -8.25 -21.43
C PRO A 722 -22.45 -7.76 -22.70
N ALA A 723 -23.18 -6.63 -22.67
CA ALA A 723 -23.81 -6.06 -23.85
C ALA A 723 -22.78 -5.49 -24.84
N ASP A 724 -21.78 -4.74 -24.37
CA ASP A 724 -20.72 -4.18 -25.19
C ASP A 724 -19.80 -5.28 -25.74
N PHE A 725 -19.56 -6.34 -24.97
CA PHE A 725 -18.81 -7.52 -25.39
C PHE A 725 -19.45 -8.19 -26.61
N LEU A 726 -20.77 -8.39 -26.58
CA LEU A 726 -21.51 -8.95 -27.72
C LEU A 726 -21.56 -7.98 -28.90
N ALA A 727 -21.77 -6.68 -28.66
CA ALA A 727 -21.81 -5.66 -29.69
C ALA A 727 -20.46 -5.51 -30.44
N ALA A 728 -19.34 -5.75 -29.75
CA ALA A 728 -18.01 -5.78 -30.36
C ALA A 728 -17.70 -7.07 -31.17
N GLY A 729 -18.66 -8.00 -31.26
CA GLY A 729 -18.49 -9.28 -31.99
C GLY A 729 -17.57 -10.26 -31.29
N LEU A 730 -17.43 -10.16 -29.98
CA LEU A 730 -16.51 -11.00 -29.18
C LEU A 730 -17.20 -12.30 -28.75
N SER A 731 -16.38 -13.33 -28.55
CA SER A 731 -16.80 -14.63 -28.02
C SER A 731 -15.93 -15.04 -26.82
N ALA A 732 -16.44 -15.91 -25.97
CA ALA A 732 -15.72 -16.39 -24.79
C ALA A 732 -14.37 -17.03 -25.19
N GLY A 733 -13.28 -16.63 -24.55
CA GLY A 733 -11.91 -17.07 -24.87
C GLY A 733 -11.29 -16.39 -26.10
N GLY A 734 -12.01 -15.48 -26.76
CA GLY A 734 -11.51 -14.71 -27.91
C GLY A 734 -10.59 -13.56 -27.52
N LYS A 735 -10.00 -12.95 -28.53
CA LYS A 735 -9.20 -11.73 -28.39
C LYS A 735 -9.95 -10.52 -28.95
N ALA A 736 -9.74 -9.38 -28.34
CA ALA A 736 -10.19 -8.10 -28.86
C ALA A 736 -9.00 -7.33 -29.42
N ARG A 737 -9.21 -6.68 -30.55
CA ARG A 737 -8.35 -5.61 -31.05
C ARG A 737 -8.87 -4.28 -30.47
N VAL A 738 -8.00 -3.62 -29.73
CA VAL A 738 -8.29 -2.36 -29.04
C VAL A 738 -7.45 -1.26 -29.65
N SER A 739 -8.08 -0.19 -30.09
CA SER A 739 -7.39 0.99 -30.66
C SER A 739 -7.83 2.27 -29.98
N ASP A 740 -6.87 3.17 -29.73
CA ASP A 740 -7.12 4.56 -29.27
C ASP A 740 -7.07 5.58 -30.42
N GLY A 741 -7.10 5.11 -31.67
CA GLY A 741 -6.96 5.93 -32.87
C GLY A 741 -5.51 6.21 -33.30
N THR A 742 -4.54 5.96 -32.39
CA THR A 742 -3.10 6.15 -32.66
C THR A 742 -2.36 4.81 -32.61
N ASP A 743 -2.68 4.00 -31.62
CA ASP A 743 -2.09 2.68 -31.40
C ASP A 743 -3.19 1.60 -31.34
N SER A 744 -2.80 0.36 -31.60
CA SER A 744 -3.67 -0.80 -31.53
C SER A 744 -2.95 -1.97 -30.89
N ILE A 745 -3.62 -2.67 -29.99
CA ILE A 745 -3.11 -3.87 -29.34
C ILE A 745 -4.17 -4.98 -29.36
N GLU A 746 -3.75 -6.22 -29.21
CA GLU A 746 -4.64 -7.36 -29.06
C GLU A 746 -4.57 -7.92 -27.64
N LEU A 747 -5.72 -8.07 -26.98
CA LEU A 747 -5.82 -8.57 -25.63
C LEU A 747 -6.85 -9.70 -25.53
N PRO A 748 -6.67 -10.67 -24.63
CA PRO A 748 -7.74 -11.56 -24.24
C PRO A 748 -8.95 -10.77 -23.76
N ALA A 749 -10.15 -11.14 -24.21
CA ALA A 749 -11.38 -10.41 -23.90
C ALA A 749 -12.28 -11.21 -22.96
N VAL A 750 -12.83 -10.56 -21.95
CA VAL A 750 -13.76 -11.13 -20.99
C VAL A 750 -15.02 -10.29 -20.86
N ALA A 751 -16.16 -10.95 -20.74
CA ALA A 751 -17.40 -10.29 -20.36
C ALA A 751 -17.46 -10.19 -18.83
N ASP A 752 -17.62 -8.97 -18.30
CA ASP A 752 -17.63 -8.71 -16.86
C ASP A 752 -18.76 -7.73 -16.49
N ALA A 753 -19.73 -8.21 -15.73
CA ALA A 753 -20.86 -7.40 -15.29
C ALA A 753 -20.49 -6.27 -14.30
N ARG A 754 -19.28 -6.28 -13.75
CA ARG A 754 -18.76 -5.21 -12.89
C ARG A 754 -18.38 -3.96 -13.68
N VAL A 755 -18.20 -4.08 -14.99
CA VAL A 755 -17.89 -2.96 -15.90
C VAL A 755 -19.20 -2.32 -16.36
N PRO A 756 -19.36 -1.00 -16.26
CA PRO A 756 -20.56 -0.33 -16.75
C PRO A 756 -20.60 -0.33 -18.28
N ALA A 757 -21.82 -0.22 -18.84
CA ALA A 757 -22.00 -0.08 -20.28
C ALA A 757 -21.30 1.21 -20.79
N GLY A 758 -20.76 1.15 -22.01
CA GLY A 758 -20.02 2.27 -22.60
C GLY A 758 -18.56 2.39 -22.14
N ALA A 759 -18.05 1.43 -21.34
CA ALA A 759 -16.69 1.44 -20.86
C ALA A 759 -15.92 0.14 -21.16
N ALA A 760 -14.58 0.27 -21.19
CA ALA A 760 -13.65 -0.85 -21.33
C ALA A 760 -12.61 -0.80 -20.22
N TRP A 761 -12.57 -1.81 -19.36
CA TRP A 761 -11.57 -1.90 -18.28
C TRP A 761 -10.32 -2.58 -18.78
N ILE A 762 -9.25 -1.80 -18.87
CA ILE A 762 -7.91 -2.23 -19.33
C ILE A 762 -6.89 -1.62 -18.38
N GLU A 763 -6.30 -2.45 -17.54
CA GLU A 763 -5.38 -2.01 -16.48
C GLU A 763 -4.07 -1.45 -17.04
N LEU A 764 -3.47 -0.55 -16.26
CA LEU A 764 -2.12 -0.01 -16.45
C LEU A 764 -1.07 -0.98 -15.86
N GLY A 765 0.21 -0.59 -15.94
CA GLY A 765 1.31 -1.32 -15.31
C GLY A 765 1.83 -2.53 -16.10
N HIS A 766 1.16 -2.93 -17.17
CA HIS A 766 1.65 -3.92 -18.14
C HIS A 766 2.32 -3.22 -19.34
N ALA A 767 3.31 -3.87 -19.94
CA ALA A 767 4.05 -3.28 -21.07
C ALA A 767 3.14 -3.02 -22.28
N GLU A 768 2.22 -3.96 -22.54
CA GLU A 768 1.28 -3.92 -23.67
C GLU A 768 0.24 -2.81 -23.50
N THR A 769 -0.41 -2.76 -22.34
CA THR A 769 -1.52 -1.82 -22.09
C THR A 769 -1.06 -0.38 -21.83
N ALA A 770 0.22 -0.21 -21.45
CA ALA A 770 0.83 1.10 -21.30
C ALA A 770 1.02 1.84 -22.64
N LEU A 771 0.88 1.16 -23.79
CA LEU A 771 0.88 1.78 -25.13
C LEU A 771 -0.36 2.62 -25.38
N LEU A 772 -1.52 2.23 -24.84
CA LEU A 772 -2.79 2.92 -25.07
C LEU A 772 -2.87 4.26 -24.34
N ALA A 773 -3.73 5.13 -24.85
CA ALA A 773 -4.07 6.41 -24.24
C ALA A 773 -4.55 6.25 -22.77
N PRO A 774 -4.35 7.26 -21.90
CA PRO A 774 -4.59 7.16 -20.47
C PRO A 774 -6.06 6.94 -20.10
N ASN A 775 -6.33 6.90 -18.80
CA ASN A 775 -7.66 6.79 -18.23
C ASN A 775 -8.64 7.83 -18.84
N GLY A 776 -9.89 7.43 -19.07
CA GLY A 776 -10.94 8.27 -19.62
C GLY A 776 -10.85 8.50 -21.14
N ALA A 777 -9.88 7.94 -21.86
CA ALA A 777 -9.78 8.04 -23.31
C ALA A 777 -10.84 7.19 -24.03
N GLY A 778 -11.25 7.60 -25.21
CA GLY A 778 -12.14 6.82 -26.09
C GLY A 778 -11.38 5.71 -26.82
N LEU A 779 -11.98 4.54 -26.87
CA LEU A 779 -11.43 3.35 -27.53
C LEU A 779 -12.39 2.79 -28.57
N THR A 780 -11.84 2.24 -29.65
CA THR A 780 -12.53 1.36 -30.56
C THR A 780 -12.14 -0.09 -30.26
N VAL A 781 -13.13 -0.96 -30.07
CA VAL A 781 -12.92 -2.38 -29.75
C VAL A 781 -13.67 -3.24 -30.74
N THR A 782 -12.98 -4.22 -31.32
CA THR A 782 -13.55 -5.20 -32.27
C THR A 782 -13.00 -6.59 -31.99
N GLY A 783 -13.68 -7.65 -32.44
CA GLY A 783 -13.10 -8.98 -32.48
C GLY A 783 -11.79 -8.99 -33.30
N ALA A 784 -10.76 -9.69 -32.81
CA ALA A 784 -9.47 -9.84 -33.46
C ALA A 784 -9.39 -11.11 -34.31
#